data_6aa06270d46b43ac8905cb2247103056
#
_entry.id   6aa06270d46b43ac8905cb2247103056
#
_cell.length_a   1.000
_cell.length_b   1.000
_cell.length_c   1.000
_cell.angle_alpha   90.00
_cell.angle_beta   90.00
_cell.angle_gamma   90.00
#
_symmetry.space_group_name_H-M   'P 1'
#
loop_
_entity.id
_entity.type
_entity.pdbx_description
1 polymer ?
#
loop_
_entity_poly.entity_id
_entity_poly.type
_entity_poly.pdbx_seq_one_letter_code
_entity_poly.pdbx_strand_id
1 'polypeptide(L)'
;MNKLKIQKIDVILATDCGSTTTKAILIEKINGKYRQTHRGEAPTSVEEPFADVTVGVLNAVTEVSELSGRKLISGDKKIISSSENKAEGCDIYISTSSAGGGLQMMVAGVIKEMTAASAKRAALGAGAIVMDVIASNDKRLPHEQIQRIRELRPDMILLSGGTDGGTKTHVVQIGELIAPAKPQPRFGSEYKLPIIYAGNKEAIGNIRNLFKDDFELTVVGNLRPTLEKENLNPARDAIHDLFLDHVMAHAPGYNKLIKWADAPIMPTPGAVGNILQTISNEYEINVVGVDIGGATTDVFSVFDKSFNRTVSANLGMSYSISNVCSEAGMDNILRWIHINMDEKQLRNRVKNKMIRPTTIPQSIEGLIFEQAVAREALRLAFKQHKEFATTLSGVQQQRTVGDTFSQEVGGKSIVDSMKLDLIVASGGVLSHAPFKQQTAMMLIDSFQPEGFTLLAKDSIFMMPHLGVLSQVHSEAAMEVFENDCLIYLGTVIAPTGDANYGSDCLNYNIHFKSGEESAKMKFGEIKIFPLSSEESVKVTIEPEKGFDIGSGFGRPVTKTVRGGEVGLIIDCRGRPIAFGESPNSIKDRVTKWVEAAALYPEQKNRPSKKEKQQLSVSEKAQVFSPGLKVKNNTKLVKSRALPINGKVLPKIGDQVLSTDVVAETFMPGDIYPINLSTRLSIPPSDLPECVKVKVGDRISIDQIIAETKGIFGMFKTILKAPQAGTVETISDVTGQIILRGQPHPVSILAFTPGKIVKIMKDQGVTIESNISLIQGIFGIGGEAFGKIKLACKSPEETLDSDKINDGMEGAIIVGGSRITSGAVKKALSIGAVGLVSGGIDDQDLKEILGYDLGVAITGAEKIGITIIITEGFGNIAMANRTFRLLELNENKFSSINGKTQIRAGVMRPVIISEPQEYKSEKTKLSRDTTSAILKKGTKIRVIRDPYFGLIGEVHFLPSGPQTLESGTKARVLDVLTKNGDILTVPRANIERIEG
;
A
#
# COMPACT_ATOMS: atom_id res chain seq x y z
N MET A 1 -26.52 19.02 8.06
CA MET A 1 -25.92 20.00 7.10
C MET A 1 -26.45 21.38 7.39
N ASN A 2 -25.68 22.19 8.10
CA ASN A 2 -25.98 23.63 8.23
C ASN A 2 -25.78 24.26 6.86
N LYS A 3 -26.79 24.96 6.37
CA LYS A 3 -26.73 25.78 5.16
C LYS A 3 -25.53 26.71 5.26
N LEU A 4 -24.41 26.38 4.59
CA LEU A 4 -23.38 27.34 4.27
C LEU A 4 -24.08 28.52 3.60
N LYS A 5 -24.10 29.67 4.25
CA LYS A 5 -24.49 30.92 3.60
C LYS A 5 -23.65 31.00 2.33
N ILE A 6 -24.30 31.28 1.20
CA ILE A 6 -23.66 31.52 -0.09
C ILE A 6 -22.75 32.75 0.07
N GLN A 7 -21.63 32.60 0.69
CA GLN A 7 -20.51 33.53 0.64
C GLN A 7 -19.80 33.28 -0.68
N LYS A 8 -19.38 34.33 -1.32
CA LYS A 8 -18.60 34.28 -2.55
C LYS A 8 -17.26 33.59 -2.23
N ILE A 9 -17.10 32.36 -2.69
CA ILE A 9 -15.88 31.58 -2.52
C ILE A 9 -14.91 31.99 -3.64
N ASP A 10 -13.80 32.63 -3.32
CA ASP A 10 -12.80 33.05 -4.27
C ASP A 10 -11.46 32.31 -4.07
N VAL A 11 -11.20 31.79 -2.85
CA VAL A 11 -9.96 31.11 -2.47
C VAL A 11 -10.24 29.79 -1.76
N ILE A 12 -9.76 28.69 -2.32
CA ILE A 12 -9.93 27.32 -1.81
C ILE A 12 -8.55 26.74 -1.50
N LEU A 13 -8.38 26.23 -0.29
CA LEU A 13 -7.23 25.44 0.10
C LEU A 13 -7.65 23.96 0.20
N ALA A 14 -6.94 23.10 -0.50
CA ALA A 14 -7.22 21.66 -0.44
C ALA A 14 -5.95 20.89 -0.12
N THR A 15 -6.06 19.86 0.74
CA THR A 15 -4.93 18.98 1.09
C THR A 15 -5.29 17.52 0.85
N ASP A 16 -4.26 16.71 0.53
CA ASP A 16 -4.34 15.26 0.49
C ASP A 16 -3.24 14.65 1.37
N CYS A 17 -3.64 13.94 2.40
CA CYS A 17 -2.73 13.23 3.29
C CYS A 17 -2.48 11.82 2.75
N GLY A 18 -1.52 11.68 1.82
CA GLY A 18 -1.12 10.39 1.29
C GLY A 18 -0.34 9.53 2.28
N SER A 19 -0.09 8.28 1.94
CA SER A 19 0.66 7.35 2.81
C SER A 19 2.15 7.74 2.98
N THR A 20 2.74 8.43 2.02
CA THR A 20 4.15 8.87 2.06
C THR A 20 4.30 10.38 2.07
N THR A 21 3.42 11.08 1.36
CA THR A 21 3.53 12.50 1.08
C THR A 21 2.19 13.17 1.29
N THR A 22 2.18 14.28 2.00
CA THR A 22 1.04 15.19 2.12
C THR A 22 1.19 16.29 1.10
N LYS A 23 0.15 16.56 0.34
CA LYS A 23 0.11 17.59 -0.72
C LYS A 23 -0.91 18.66 -0.37
N ALA A 24 -0.64 19.89 -0.77
CA ALA A 24 -1.53 21.02 -0.63
C ALA A 24 -1.62 21.77 -1.95
N ILE A 25 -2.81 22.20 -2.35
CA ILE A 25 -3.05 23.05 -3.50
C ILE A 25 -3.88 24.28 -3.11
N LEU A 26 -3.56 25.39 -3.73
CA LEU A 26 -4.33 26.64 -3.65
C LEU A 26 -5.07 26.83 -4.96
N ILE A 27 -6.36 27.04 -4.88
CA ILE A 27 -7.25 27.33 -6.00
C ILE A 27 -7.80 28.74 -5.79
N GLU A 28 -7.66 29.61 -6.79
CA GLU A 28 -8.09 31.00 -6.70
C GLU A 28 -8.93 31.38 -7.93
N LYS A 29 -9.92 32.22 -7.73
CA LYS A 29 -10.75 32.73 -8.81
C LYS A 29 -10.05 33.89 -9.52
N ILE A 30 -9.49 33.63 -10.72
CA ILE A 30 -8.75 34.60 -11.54
C ILE A 30 -9.58 34.91 -12.77
N ASN A 31 -9.87 36.20 -13.00
CA ASN A 31 -10.67 36.66 -14.16
C ASN A 31 -12.02 35.94 -14.28
N GLY A 32 -12.65 35.63 -13.14
CA GLY A 32 -13.95 34.99 -13.09
C GLY A 32 -13.92 33.48 -13.17
N LYS A 33 -12.74 32.83 -13.38
CA LYS A 33 -12.56 31.38 -13.46
C LYS A 33 -11.69 30.86 -12.32
N TYR A 34 -12.00 29.67 -11.82
CA TYR A 34 -11.18 28.98 -10.83
C TYR A 34 -9.95 28.35 -11.49
N ARG A 35 -8.78 28.58 -10.91
CA ARG A 35 -7.50 28.07 -11.39
C ARG A 35 -6.66 27.57 -10.21
N GLN A 36 -5.95 26.48 -10.40
CA GLN A 36 -4.91 26.05 -9.45
C GLN A 36 -3.70 26.97 -9.61
N THR A 37 -3.33 27.70 -8.55
CA THR A 37 -2.26 28.70 -8.61
C THR A 37 -0.95 28.21 -8.00
N HIS A 38 -1.02 27.58 -6.83
CA HIS A 38 0.16 27.17 -6.08
C HIS A 38 -0.02 25.75 -5.51
N ARG A 39 1.09 25.06 -5.33
CA ARG A 39 1.12 23.75 -4.67
C ARG A 39 2.28 23.66 -3.68
N GLY A 40 2.09 22.85 -2.63
CA GLY A 40 3.13 22.49 -1.68
C GLY A 40 3.11 21.00 -1.39
N GLU A 41 4.24 20.47 -0.96
CA GLU A 41 4.39 19.04 -0.70
C GLU A 41 5.32 18.80 0.49
N ALA A 42 4.92 17.91 1.40
CA ALA A 42 5.72 17.55 2.57
C ALA A 42 5.60 16.05 2.87
N PRO A 43 6.58 15.45 3.55
CA PRO A 43 6.44 14.09 4.07
C PRO A 43 5.23 13.97 5.00
N THR A 44 4.45 12.90 4.87
CA THR A 44 3.37 12.59 5.79
C THR A 44 3.94 12.26 7.16
N SER A 45 3.27 12.73 8.23
CA SER A 45 3.76 12.70 9.60
C SER A 45 2.87 11.93 10.58
N VAL A 46 1.97 11.08 10.07
CA VAL A 46 1.07 10.26 10.90
C VAL A 46 1.83 9.21 11.71
N GLU A 47 3.03 8.86 11.27
CA GLU A 47 3.89 7.85 11.89
C GLU A 47 4.95 8.49 12.80
N GLU A 48 5.57 7.64 13.65
CA GLU A 48 6.73 8.05 14.46
C GLU A 48 7.86 8.61 13.55
N PRO A 49 8.58 9.65 13.98
CA PRO A 49 8.61 10.22 15.35
C PRO A 49 7.55 11.29 15.63
N PHE A 50 6.75 11.70 14.66
CA PHE A 50 5.79 12.79 14.80
C PHE A 50 4.46 12.32 15.40
N ALA A 51 3.93 11.20 14.91
CA ALA A 51 2.63 10.65 15.29
C ALA A 51 1.51 11.73 15.35
N ASP A 52 1.48 12.62 14.34
CA ASP A 52 0.50 13.69 14.19
C ASP A 52 0.40 14.12 12.70
N VAL A 53 -0.69 13.77 12.03
CA VAL A 53 -0.90 14.08 10.60
C VAL A 53 -0.85 15.58 10.32
N THR A 54 -1.24 16.41 11.29
CA THR A 54 -1.31 17.86 11.10
C THR A 54 0.06 18.52 10.88
N VAL A 55 1.15 17.88 11.32
CA VAL A 55 2.51 18.39 11.07
C VAL A 55 2.82 18.36 9.58
N GLY A 56 2.54 17.26 8.87
CA GLY A 56 2.71 17.16 7.42
C GLY A 56 1.81 18.15 6.66
N VAL A 57 0.56 18.28 7.09
CA VAL A 57 -0.39 19.26 6.52
C VAL A 57 0.15 20.68 6.66
N LEU A 58 0.55 21.10 7.86
CA LEU A 58 1.10 22.44 8.08
C LEU A 58 2.37 22.68 7.26
N ASN A 59 3.24 21.68 7.13
CA ASN A 59 4.45 21.79 6.33
C ASN A 59 4.13 21.99 4.84
N ALA A 60 3.19 21.22 4.27
CA ALA A 60 2.76 21.39 2.89
C ALA A 60 2.07 22.74 2.66
N VAL A 61 1.22 23.17 3.60
CA VAL A 61 0.55 24.50 3.52
C VAL A 61 1.54 25.64 3.73
N THR A 62 2.59 25.47 4.56
CA THR A 62 3.67 26.47 4.70
C THR A 62 4.35 26.70 3.36
N GLU A 63 4.64 25.64 2.61
CA GLU A 63 5.23 25.76 1.29
C GLU A 63 4.31 26.52 0.32
N VAL A 64 3.00 26.25 0.32
CA VAL A 64 2.01 27.04 -0.45
C VAL A 64 2.01 28.49 -0.02
N SER A 65 2.06 28.76 1.27
CA SER A 65 2.08 30.11 1.84
C SER A 65 3.32 30.89 1.40
N GLU A 66 4.49 30.25 1.42
CA GLU A 66 5.75 30.86 0.96
C GLU A 66 5.75 31.16 -0.54
N LEU A 67 5.23 30.24 -1.36
CA LEU A 67 5.19 30.38 -2.80
C LEU A 67 4.16 31.42 -3.27
N SER A 68 2.99 31.48 -2.63
CA SER A 68 1.92 32.41 -2.99
C SER A 68 2.09 33.81 -2.36
N GLY A 69 2.92 33.94 -1.32
CA GLY A 69 3.00 35.12 -0.48
C GLY A 69 1.76 35.36 0.40
N ARG A 70 0.81 34.38 0.41
CA ARG A 70 -0.44 34.45 1.17
C ARG A 70 -0.27 33.79 2.53
N LYS A 71 -0.60 34.48 3.62
CA LYS A 71 -0.55 33.91 4.96
C LYS A 71 -1.72 32.95 5.18
N LEU A 72 -1.46 31.65 5.10
CA LEU A 72 -2.46 30.57 5.26
C LEU A 72 -2.49 29.95 6.65
N ILE A 73 -1.48 30.21 7.47
CA ILE A 73 -1.32 29.59 8.81
C ILE A 73 -1.27 30.71 9.85
N SER A 74 -2.08 30.54 10.92
CA SER A 74 -2.11 31.45 12.07
C SER A 74 -0.92 31.24 13.02
N GLY A 75 -0.69 32.17 13.94
CA GLY A 75 0.39 32.07 14.93
C GLY A 75 0.25 30.89 15.89
N ASP A 76 -0.96 30.38 16.12
CA ASP A 76 -1.26 29.19 16.91
C ASP A 76 -1.24 27.87 16.10
N LYS A 77 -0.63 27.91 14.89
CA LYS A 77 -0.42 26.76 13.99
C LYS A 77 -1.74 26.09 13.56
N LYS A 78 -2.69 26.91 13.11
CA LYS A 78 -3.93 26.44 12.49
C LYS A 78 -4.07 27.03 11.10
N ILE A 79 -4.84 26.37 10.26
CA ILE A 79 -5.23 26.92 8.95
C ILE A 79 -6.21 28.07 9.21
N ILE A 80 -5.98 29.18 8.53
CA ILE A 80 -6.85 30.35 8.57
C ILE A 80 -7.95 30.13 7.53
N SER A 81 -9.16 29.78 7.99
CA SER A 81 -10.37 29.72 7.18
C SER A 81 -11.29 30.89 7.54
N SER A 82 -12.02 31.40 6.53
CA SER A 82 -12.97 32.52 6.68
C SER A 82 -12.40 33.80 7.31
N SER A 83 -11.23 34.24 6.82
CA SER A 83 -10.63 35.51 7.28
C SER A 83 -11.40 36.72 6.76
N GLU A 84 -11.65 37.70 7.63
CA GLU A 84 -12.15 39.03 7.23
C GLU A 84 -11.15 39.78 6.33
N ASN A 85 -9.87 39.47 6.42
CA ASN A 85 -8.81 40.00 5.59
C ASN A 85 -8.66 39.15 4.32
N LYS A 86 -9.12 39.67 3.17
CA LYS A 86 -9.05 38.97 1.87
C LYS A 86 -7.62 38.61 1.41
N ALA A 87 -6.59 39.20 2.01
CA ALA A 87 -5.19 38.91 1.71
C ALA A 87 -4.63 37.73 2.53
N GLU A 88 -5.36 37.22 3.52
CA GLU A 88 -4.96 36.12 4.39
C GLU A 88 -5.98 34.98 4.34
N GLY A 89 -5.54 33.77 4.63
CA GLY A 89 -6.40 32.59 4.76
C GLY A 89 -7.02 32.11 3.45
N CYS A 90 -8.03 31.27 3.57
CA CYS A 90 -8.86 30.75 2.48
C CYS A 90 -10.34 30.86 2.86
N ASP A 91 -11.23 30.85 1.86
CA ASP A 91 -12.68 30.88 2.10
C ASP A 91 -13.20 29.50 2.53
N ILE A 92 -12.55 28.43 2.04
CA ILE A 92 -12.86 27.05 2.38
C ILE A 92 -11.58 26.20 2.43
N TYR A 93 -11.51 25.34 3.43
CA TYR A 93 -10.47 24.33 3.58
C TYR A 93 -11.06 22.92 3.50
N ILE A 94 -10.55 22.10 2.59
CA ILE A 94 -10.98 20.71 2.41
C ILE A 94 -9.78 19.75 2.44
N SER A 95 -10.05 18.50 2.81
CA SER A 95 -8.98 17.49 2.90
C SER A 95 -9.43 16.11 2.47
N THR A 96 -8.51 15.34 1.88
CA THR A 96 -8.61 13.89 1.68
C THR A 96 -7.51 13.17 2.45
N SER A 97 -7.69 11.88 2.68
CA SER A 97 -6.66 11.08 3.33
C SER A 97 -6.65 9.63 2.93
N SER A 98 -5.42 9.12 2.71
CA SER A 98 -5.06 7.70 2.68
C SER A 98 -3.94 7.37 3.67
N ALA A 99 -3.55 8.33 4.52
CA ALA A 99 -2.52 8.14 5.55
C ALA A 99 -2.99 7.15 6.63
N GLY A 100 -2.05 6.53 7.34
CA GLY A 100 -2.35 5.50 8.33
C GLY A 100 -2.80 4.16 7.75
N GLY A 101 -2.56 3.93 6.45
CA GLY A 101 -2.89 2.68 5.76
C GLY A 101 -4.31 2.60 5.20
N GLY A 102 -5.06 3.71 5.18
CA GLY A 102 -6.45 3.77 4.69
C GLY A 102 -7.44 2.99 5.56
N LEU A 103 -8.70 2.92 5.11
CA LEU A 103 -9.76 2.13 5.75
C LEU A 103 -9.56 0.63 5.43
N GLN A 104 -9.24 -0.18 6.43
CA GLN A 104 -9.01 -1.62 6.26
C GLN A 104 -10.23 -2.41 6.73
N MET A 105 -10.88 -3.10 5.81
CA MET A 105 -12.10 -3.85 6.08
C MET A 105 -11.93 -5.34 5.80
N MET A 106 -12.67 -6.15 6.55
CA MET A 106 -13.02 -7.50 6.15
C MET A 106 -14.44 -7.54 5.62
N VAL A 107 -14.65 -8.39 4.65
CA VAL A 107 -15.96 -8.64 4.07
C VAL A 107 -16.36 -10.08 4.33
N ALA A 108 -17.60 -10.29 4.75
CA ALA A 108 -18.14 -11.61 4.96
C ALA A 108 -19.45 -11.79 4.18
N GLY A 109 -19.64 -12.93 3.54
CA GLY A 109 -20.84 -13.22 2.77
C GLY A 109 -21.11 -14.70 2.58
N VAL A 110 -22.35 -15.08 2.28
CA VAL A 110 -22.73 -16.51 2.18
C VAL A 110 -22.02 -17.20 1.01
N ILE A 111 -22.02 -16.62 -0.17
CA ILE A 111 -21.38 -17.15 -1.38
C ILE A 111 -20.34 -16.14 -1.88
N LYS A 112 -19.10 -16.63 -2.07
CA LYS A 112 -17.95 -15.79 -2.42
C LYS A 112 -18.18 -14.99 -3.69
N GLU A 113 -18.68 -15.62 -4.73
CA GLU A 113 -18.89 -15.06 -6.07
C GLU A 113 -20.20 -14.24 -6.18
N MET A 114 -21.03 -14.21 -5.14
CA MET A 114 -22.35 -13.55 -5.14
C MET A 114 -22.44 -12.49 -4.03
N THR A 115 -22.93 -12.85 -2.86
CA THR A 115 -23.19 -11.91 -1.76
C THR A 115 -21.90 -11.31 -1.19
N ALA A 116 -20.83 -12.10 -1.08
CA ALA A 116 -19.53 -11.56 -0.67
C ALA A 116 -18.91 -10.68 -1.75
N ALA A 117 -19.10 -10.98 -3.04
CA ALA A 117 -18.66 -10.10 -4.13
C ALA A 117 -19.41 -8.75 -4.12
N SER A 118 -20.75 -8.76 -3.85
CA SER A 118 -21.52 -7.53 -3.69
C SER A 118 -21.05 -6.69 -2.49
N ALA A 119 -20.77 -7.34 -1.36
CA ALA A 119 -20.19 -6.68 -0.19
C ALA A 119 -18.79 -6.12 -0.48
N LYS A 120 -17.97 -6.85 -1.22
CA LYS A 120 -16.64 -6.37 -1.67
C LYS A 120 -16.79 -5.13 -2.58
N ARG A 121 -17.75 -5.11 -3.51
CA ARG A 121 -18.02 -3.92 -4.33
C ARG A 121 -18.48 -2.72 -3.50
N ALA A 122 -19.32 -2.93 -2.49
CA ALA A 122 -19.75 -1.86 -1.59
C ALA A 122 -18.56 -1.28 -0.82
N ALA A 123 -17.73 -2.13 -0.19
CA ALA A 123 -16.55 -1.72 0.57
C ALA A 123 -15.52 -0.98 -0.31
N LEU A 124 -15.18 -1.55 -1.46
CA LEU A 124 -14.23 -0.91 -2.38
C LEU A 124 -14.79 0.41 -2.93
N GLY A 125 -16.08 0.47 -3.26
CA GLY A 125 -16.75 1.69 -3.72
C GLY A 125 -16.79 2.80 -2.67
N ALA A 126 -16.80 2.46 -1.37
CA ALA A 126 -16.68 3.41 -0.26
C ALA A 126 -15.24 3.86 0.02
N GLY A 127 -14.26 3.38 -0.72
CA GLY A 127 -12.85 3.76 -0.52
C GLY A 127 -12.05 2.81 0.37
N ALA A 128 -12.63 1.70 0.83
CA ALA A 128 -11.96 0.75 1.70
C ALA A 128 -10.93 -0.13 0.95
N ILE A 129 -9.98 -0.66 1.72
CA ILE A 129 -9.10 -1.75 1.34
C ILE A 129 -9.68 -3.04 1.93
N VAL A 130 -10.09 -3.96 1.08
CA VAL A 130 -10.60 -5.26 1.53
C VAL A 130 -9.43 -6.18 1.80
N MET A 131 -9.17 -6.44 3.09
CA MET A 131 -8.05 -7.27 3.55
C MET A 131 -8.28 -8.74 3.26
N ASP A 132 -9.51 -9.23 3.44
CA ASP A 132 -9.90 -10.61 3.20
C ASP A 132 -11.41 -10.73 3.00
N VAL A 133 -11.82 -11.86 2.41
CA VAL A 133 -13.22 -12.21 2.16
C VAL A 133 -13.51 -13.56 2.80
N ILE A 134 -14.45 -13.59 3.75
CA ILE A 134 -14.95 -14.81 4.39
C ILE A 134 -16.26 -15.26 3.73
N ALA A 135 -16.37 -16.53 3.38
CA ALA A 135 -17.59 -17.06 2.77
C ALA A 135 -17.84 -18.52 3.22
N SER A 136 -19.11 -18.97 3.18
CA SER A 136 -19.45 -20.36 3.52
C SER A 136 -18.85 -21.36 2.53
N ASN A 137 -18.65 -20.97 1.28
CA ASN A 137 -17.97 -21.76 0.25
C ASN A 137 -16.47 -21.49 0.14
N ASP A 138 -15.87 -20.89 1.14
CA ASP A 138 -14.42 -20.72 1.26
C ASP A 138 -13.76 -22.10 1.47
N LYS A 139 -12.63 -22.34 0.82
CA LYS A 139 -11.86 -23.59 0.96
C LYS A 139 -11.18 -23.75 2.32
N ARG A 140 -11.05 -22.64 3.08
CA ARG A 140 -10.45 -22.62 4.42
C ARG A 140 -11.35 -23.30 5.43
N LEU A 141 -10.72 -24.00 6.37
CA LEU A 141 -11.44 -24.59 7.50
C LEU A 141 -11.97 -23.49 8.45
N PRO A 142 -13.08 -23.72 9.17
CA PRO A 142 -13.66 -22.71 10.06
C PRO A 142 -12.70 -22.14 11.11
N HIS A 143 -11.82 -22.96 11.69
CA HIS A 143 -10.81 -22.48 12.63
C HIS A 143 -9.75 -21.59 11.97
N GLU A 144 -9.38 -21.85 10.70
CA GLU A 144 -8.47 -20.99 9.92
C GLU A 144 -9.13 -19.65 9.59
N GLN A 145 -10.42 -19.63 9.28
CA GLN A 145 -11.18 -18.40 9.08
C GLN A 145 -11.22 -17.55 10.35
N ILE A 146 -11.50 -18.17 11.51
CA ILE A 146 -11.52 -17.49 12.81
C ILE A 146 -10.14 -16.93 13.16
N GLN A 147 -9.08 -17.72 12.97
CA GLN A 147 -7.71 -17.26 13.20
C GLN A 147 -7.39 -16.07 12.28
N ARG A 148 -7.76 -16.14 11.02
CA ARG A 148 -7.53 -15.08 10.06
C ARG A 148 -8.25 -13.77 10.42
N ILE A 149 -9.50 -13.85 10.93
CA ILE A 149 -10.25 -12.69 11.43
C ILE A 149 -9.51 -12.05 12.61
N ARG A 150 -8.95 -12.82 13.55
CA ARG A 150 -8.18 -12.31 14.69
C ARG A 150 -6.89 -11.61 14.28
N GLU A 151 -6.14 -12.22 13.35
CA GLU A 151 -4.83 -11.75 12.93
C GLU A 151 -4.90 -10.42 12.17
N LEU A 152 -5.91 -10.25 11.34
CA LEU A 152 -6.01 -9.10 10.44
C LEU A 152 -6.36 -7.81 11.17
N ARG A 153 -7.07 -7.85 12.30
CA ARG A 153 -7.48 -6.68 13.07
C ARG A 153 -8.07 -5.57 12.18
N PRO A 154 -9.20 -5.82 11.50
CA PRO A 154 -9.80 -4.84 10.61
C PRO A 154 -10.31 -3.62 11.37
N ASP A 155 -10.50 -2.51 10.68
CA ASP A 155 -11.16 -1.33 11.23
C ASP A 155 -12.67 -1.54 11.36
N MET A 156 -13.26 -2.35 10.45
CA MET A 156 -14.67 -2.78 10.50
C MET A 156 -14.92 -4.03 9.65
N ILE A 157 -16.06 -4.67 9.86
CA ILE A 157 -16.50 -5.85 9.08
C ILE A 157 -17.83 -5.54 8.41
N LEU A 158 -17.96 -5.87 7.11
CA LEU A 158 -19.21 -5.84 6.37
C LEU A 158 -19.71 -7.26 6.20
N LEU A 159 -20.82 -7.60 6.87
CA LEU A 159 -21.49 -8.89 6.77
C LEU A 159 -22.74 -8.80 5.90
N SER A 160 -22.78 -9.62 4.84
CA SER A 160 -23.90 -9.71 3.91
C SER A 160 -24.26 -11.16 3.63
N GLY A 161 -25.50 -11.42 3.25
CA GLY A 161 -25.89 -12.75 2.79
C GLY A 161 -27.37 -13.03 2.87
N GLY A 162 -27.80 -13.90 1.97
CA GLY A 162 -29.19 -14.23 1.75
C GLY A 162 -29.99 -13.11 1.07
N THR A 163 -30.95 -13.49 0.22
CA THR A 163 -31.95 -12.57 -0.31
C THR A 163 -33.04 -12.38 0.73
N ASP A 164 -33.78 -11.28 0.65
CA ASP A 164 -34.92 -11.05 1.53
C ASP A 164 -36.01 -12.11 1.30
N GLY A 165 -36.58 -12.64 2.39
CA GLY A 165 -37.50 -13.79 2.34
C GLY A 165 -36.83 -15.16 2.14
N GLY A 166 -35.51 -15.19 1.97
CA GLY A 166 -34.73 -16.43 1.81
C GLY A 166 -34.29 -17.04 3.13
N THR A 167 -33.48 -18.11 3.04
CA THR A 167 -32.96 -18.84 4.21
C THR A 167 -32.01 -17.98 5.05
N LYS A 168 -32.26 -17.87 6.35
CA LYS A 168 -31.43 -17.11 7.30
C LYS A 168 -30.22 -17.87 7.83
N THR A 169 -30.24 -19.19 7.81
CA THR A 169 -29.27 -20.08 8.48
C THR A 169 -27.83 -19.79 8.04
N HIS A 170 -27.56 -19.64 6.75
CA HIS A 170 -26.22 -19.48 6.24
C HIS A 170 -25.54 -18.15 6.63
N VAL A 171 -26.29 -17.05 6.66
CA VAL A 171 -25.72 -15.76 7.09
C VAL A 171 -25.52 -15.74 8.60
N VAL A 172 -26.40 -16.37 9.37
CA VAL A 172 -26.22 -16.56 10.81
C VAL A 172 -24.99 -17.40 11.12
N GLN A 173 -24.74 -18.48 10.37
CA GLN A 173 -23.55 -19.30 10.50
C GLN A 173 -22.26 -18.51 10.35
N ILE A 174 -22.19 -17.57 9.40
CA ILE A 174 -21.03 -16.68 9.25
C ILE A 174 -20.91 -15.75 10.45
N GLY A 175 -22.02 -15.21 10.95
CA GLY A 175 -22.04 -14.43 12.18
C GLY A 175 -21.50 -15.22 13.38
N GLU A 176 -21.83 -16.50 13.49
CA GLU A 176 -21.34 -17.42 14.50
C GLU A 176 -19.83 -17.74 14.38
N LEU A 177 -19.20 -17.53 13.21
CA LEU A 177 -17.75 -17.59 13.06
C LEU A 177 -17.08 -16.28 13.48
N ILE A 178 -17.70 -15.14 13.20
CA ILE A 178 -17.15 -13.81 13.52
C ILE A 178 -17.24 -13.53 15.02
N ALA A 179 -18.36 -13.83 15.67
CA ALA A 179 -18.58 -13.49 17.08
C ALA A 179 -17.52 -14.07 18.03
N PRO A 180 -17.16 -15.36 17.99
CA PRO A 180 -16.15 -15.92 18.87
C PRO A 180 -14.71 -15.55 18.46
N ALA A 181 -14.48 -15.02 17.25
CA ALA A 181 -13.17 -14.54 16.85
C ALA A 181 -12.74 -13.33 17.68
N LYS A 182 -13.68 -12.47 18.13
CA LYS A 182 -13.44 -11.27 18.95
C LYS A 182 -12.24 -10.45 18.45
N PRO A 183 -12.18 -10.06 17.17
CA PRO A 183 -11.08 -9.29 16.64
C PRO A 183 -11.01 -7.92 17.32
N GLN A 184 -9.80 -7.48 17.65
CA GLN A 184 -9.58 -6.16 18.22
C GLN A 184 -9.40 -5.13 17.10
N PRO A 185 -9.95 -3.92 17.24
CA PRO A 185 -9.72 -2.85 16.28
C PRO A 185 -8.22 -2.54 16.15
N ARG A 186 -7.81 -2.02 15.00
CA ARG A 186 -6.42 -1.69 14.71
C ARG A 186 -5.86 -0.58 15.61
N PHE A 187 -6.66 0.44 15.92
CA PHE A 187 -6.26 1.64 16.64
C PHE A 187 -6.58 1.63 18.15
N GLY A 188 -6.68 0.46 18.78
CA GLY A 188 -6.82 0.35 20.22
C GLY A 188 -7.99 -0.54 20.66
N SER A 189 -8.15 -0.65 21.98
CA SER A 189 -9.18 -1.49 22.62
C SER A 189 -10.26 -0.66 23.33
N GLU A 190 -10.28 0.66 23.13
CA GLU A 190 -11.20 1.56 23.85
C GLU A 190 -12.60 1.61 23.24
N TYR A 191 -12.78 1.05 22.02
CA TYR A 191 -14.08 0.97 21.36
C TYR A 191 -14.35 -0.43 20.80
N LYS A 192 -15.63 -0.77 20.63
CA LYS A 192 -16.05 -2.03 20.02
C LYS A 192 -15.84 -1.99 18.52
N LEU A 193 -15.44 -3.14 17.93
CA LEU A 193 -15.28 -3.23 16.49
C LEU A 193 -16.63 -3.04 15.78
N PRO A 194 -16.75 -2.08 14.83
CA PRO A 194 -17.97 -1.90 14.06
C PRO A 194 -18.24 -3.07 13.13
N ILE A 195 -19.50 -3.54 13.11
CA ILE A 195 -20.03 -4.49 12.13
C ILE A 195 -21.20 -3.84 11.41
N ILE A 196 -21.12 -3.81 10.08
CA ILE A 196 -22.24 -3.41 9.23
C ILE A 196 -22.93 -4.68 8.75
N TYR A 197 -24.21 -4.83 9.08
CA TYR A 197 -25.03 -5.91 8.55
C TYR A 197 -25.90 -5.41 7.40
N ALA A 198 -25.69 -5.98 6.22
CA ALA A 198 -26.35 -5.62 4.97
C ALA A 198 -26.86 -6.89 4.24
N GLY A 199 -27.53 -7.77 4.95
CA GLY A 199 -28.04 -9.07 4.46
C GLY A 199 -29.54 -9.23 4.65
N ASN A 200 -29.99 -10.49 4.56
CA ASN A 200 -31.38 -10.88 4.70
C ASN A 200 -32.03 -10.29 5.96
N LYS A 201 -33.15 -9.54 5.78
CA LYS A 201 -33.89 -8.88 6.85
C LYS A 201 -34.44 -9.85 7.91
N GLU A 202 -34.77 -11.09 7.54
CA GLU A 202 -35.31 -12.10 8.45
C GLU A 202 -34.26 -12.61 9.45
N ALA A 203 -32.97 -12.38 9.18
CA ALA A 203 -31.87 -12.76 10.07
C ALA A 203 -31.46 -11.66 11.07
N ILE A 204 -31.99 -10.43 10.96
CA ILE A 204 -31.58 -9.27 11.78
C ILE A 204 -31.64 -9.57 13.27
N GLY A 205 -32.73 -10.22 13.75
CA GLY A 205 -32.90 -10.57 15.17
C GLY A 205 -31.78 -11.49 15.68
N ASN A 206 -31.41 -12.51 14.90
CA ASN A 206 -30.35 -13.45 15.25
C ASN A 206 -28.97 -12.74 15.25
N ILE A 207 -28.69 -11.93 14.25
CA ILE A 207 -27.43 -11.18 14.12
C ILE A 207 -27.27 -10.18 15.26
N ARG A 208 -28.34 -9.47 15.64
CA ARG A 208 -28.31 -8.57 16.80
C ARG A 208 -27.95 -9.31 18.10
N ASN A 209 -28.53 -10.48 18.30
CA ASN A 209 -28.24 -11.29 19.49
C ASN A 209 -26.79 -11.79 19.52
N LEU A 210 -26.21 -12.15 18.37
CA LEU A 210 -24.83 -12.60 18.28
C LEU A 210 -23.81 -11.50 18.60
N PHE A 211 -24.07 -10.27 18.22
CA PHE A 211 -23.07 -9.19 18.27
C PHE A 211 -23.27 -8.16 19.40
N LYS A 212 -24.38 -8.20 20.14
CA LYS A 212 -24.81 -7.18 21.11
C LYS A 212 -23.75 -6.82 22.18
N ASP A 213 -22.99 -7.80 22.65
CA ASP A 213 -22.09 -7.63 23.80
C ASP A 213 -20.69 -7.19 23.42
N ASP A 214 -20.15 -7.71 22.31
CA ASP A 214 -18.74 -7.54 21.93
C ASP A 214 -18.50 -6.58 20.76
N PHE A 215 -19.55 -6.22 19.99
CA PHE A 215 -19.43 -5.44 18.75
C PHE A 215 -20.40 -4.24 18.72
N GLU A 216 -20.11 -3.30 17.86
CA GLU A 216 -21.03 -2.22 17.50
C GLU A 216 -21.70 -2.54 16.16
N LEU A 217 -23.01 -2.85 16.23
CA LEU A 217 -23.75 -3.33 15.06
C LEU A 217 -24.58 -2.23 14.42
N THR A 218 -24.28 -1.89 13.17
CA THR A 218 -25.10 -1.06 12.29
C THR A 218 -25.84 -1.93 11.28
N VAL A 219 -27.17 -1.80 11.20
CA VAL A 219 -28.01 -2.54 10.25
C VAL A 219 -28.46 -1.62 9.15
N VAL A 220 -28.19 -2.00 7.90
CA VAL A 220 -28.58 -1.27 6.69
C VAL A 220 -29.40 -2.15 5.74
N GLY A 221 -29.89 -1.57 4.67
CA GLY A 221 -30.62 -2.31 3.62
C GLY A 221 -29.75 -3.42 3.02
N ASN A 222 -30.39 -4.56 2.66
CA ASN A 222 -29.71 -5.70 2.07
C ASN A 222 -29.01 -5.30 0.77
N LEU A 223 -27.72 -5.65 0.65
CA LEU A 223 -26.92 -5.41 -0.56
C LEU A 223 -27.46 -6.16 -1.77
N ARG A 224 -28.10 -7.30 -1.53
CA ARG A 224 -28.66 -8.13 -2.59
C ARG A 224 -30.08 -8.62 -2.19
N PRO A 225 -31.06 -7.70 -2.20
CA PRO A 225 -32.42 -8.03 -1.76
C PRO A 225 -33.08 -9.11 -2.62
N THR A 226 -32.74 -9.20 -3.91
CA THR A 226 -33.05 -10.32 -4.83
C THR A 226 -31.80 -10.75 -5.58
N LEU A 227 -31.84 -11.86 -6.31
CA LEU A 227 -30.67 -12.33 -7.09
C LEU A 227 -30.28 -11.37 -8.19
N GLU A 228 -31.26 -10.65 -8.76
CA GLU A 228 -31.12 -9.77 -9.92
C GLU A 228 -30.78 -8.32 -9.54
N LYS A 229 -30.86 -7.95 -8.26
CA LYS A 229 -30.74 -6.55 -7.83
C LYS A 229 -29.67 -6.36 -6.77
N GLU A 230 -28.76 -5.43 -7.02
CA GLU A 230 -27.85 -4.88 -6.01
C GLU A 230 -28.32 -3.53 -5.48
N ASN A 231 -28.07 -3.28 -4.19
CA ASN A 231 -28.32 -2.02 -3.51
C ASN A 231 -27.13 -1.66 -2.64
N LEU A 232 -26.08 -1.07 -3.24
CA LEU A 232 -24.78 -0.86 -2.60
C LEU A 232 -24.72 0.42 -1.75
N ASN A 233 -25.53 1.45 -2.07
CA ASN A 233 -25.41 2.78 -1.47
C ASN A 233 -25.64 2.82 0.04
N PRO A 234 -26.66 2.17 0.64
CA PRO A 234 -26.85 2.22 2.10
C PRO A 234 -25.65 1.68 2.88
N ALA A 235 -24.97 0.67 2.33
CA ALA A 235 -23.77 0.14 2.97
C ALA A 235 -22.56 1.08 2.75
N ARG A 236 -22.43 1.70 1.58
CA ARG A 236 -21.37 2.69 1.30
C ARG A 236 -21.47 3.90 2.24
N ASP A 237 -22.68 4.42 2.41
CA ASP A 237 -22.93 5.56 3.30
C ASP A 237 -22.58 5.20 4.76
N ALA A 238 -23.03 4.04 5.25
CA ALA A 238 -22.72 3.57 6.59
C ALA A 238 -21.21 3.33 6.79
N ILE A 239 -20.50 2.79 5.78
CA ILE A 239 -19.05 2.63 5.82
C ILE A 239 -18.36 4.00 5.96
N HIS A 240 -18.84 5.00 5.21
CA HIS A 240 -18.27 6.34 5.25
C HIS A 240 -18.47 7.00 6.62
N ASP A 241 -19.67 6.95 7.17
CA ASP A 241 -19.98 7.53 8.48
C ASP A 241 -19.14 6.88 9.59
N LEU A 242 -19.10 5.54 9.63
CA LEU A 242 -18.30 4.81 10.62
C LEU A 242 -16.79 5.00 10.43
N PHE A 243 -16.32 5.23 9.20
CA PHE A 243 -14.93 5.56 8.96
C PHE A 243 -14.52 6.87 9.64
N LEU A 244 -15.38 7.89 9.56
CA LEU A 244 -15.12 9.17 10.21
C LEU A 244 -15.11 9.02 11.74
N ASP A 245 -16.10 8.32 12.30
CA ASP A 245 -16.31 8.22 13.74
C ASP A 245 -15.31 7.28 14.44
N HIS A 246 -14.96 6.16 13.82
CA HIS A 246 -14.16 5.12 14.47
C HIS A 246 -12.71 5.06 14.00
N VAL A 247 -12.41 5.37 12.75
CA VAL A 247 -11.04 5.25 12.21
C VAL A 247 -10.33 6.60 12.26
N MET A 248 -10.93 7.62 11.66
CA MET A 248 -10.32 8.94 11.55
C MET A 248 -10.21 9.62 12.92
N ALA A 249 -11.22 9.54 13.76
CA ALA A 249 -11.21 10.18 15.08
C ALA A 249 -10.10 9.63 16.01
N HIS A 250 -9.67 8.37 15.81
CA HIS A 250 -8.65 7.71 16.64
C HIS A 250 -7.24 7.72 16.01
N ALA A 251 -7.10 8.10 14.76
CA ALA A 251 -5.79 8.20 14.13
C ALA A 251 -5.02 9.45 14.61
N PRO A 252 -3.66 9.38 14.72
CA PRO A 252 -2.87 10.46 15.32
C PRO A 252 -3.04 11.80 14.60
N GLY A 253 -3.55 12.81 15.31
CA GLY A 253 -3.73 14.19 14.84
C GLY A 253 -5.01 14.44 14.03
N TYR A 254 -5.75 13.40 13.63
CA TYR A 254 -6.95 13.59 12.80
C TYR A 254 -8.09 14.33 13.49
N ASN A 255 -8.22 14.18 14.79
CA ASN A 255 -9.18 14.95 15.58
C ASN A 255 -8.98 16.48 15.48
N LYS A 256 -7.75 16.94 15.19
CA LYS A 256 -7.45 18.34 14.88
C LYS A 256 -7.80 18.67 13.44
N LEU A 257 -7.39 17.79 12.49
CA LEU A 257 -7.61 17.98 11.06
C LEU A 257 -9.11 18.05 10.72
N ILE A 258 -9.94 17.17 11.32
CA ILE A 258 -11.40 17.17 11.18
C ILE A 258 -11.99 18.53 11.63
N LYS A 259 -11.45 19.14 12.68
CA LYS A 259 -11.91 20.45 13.16
C LYS A 259 -11.49 21.62 12.29
N TRP A 260 -10.42 21.46 11.48
CA TRP A 260 -9.96 22.49 10.56
C TRP A 260 -10.72 22.46 9.25
N ALA A 261 -11.12 21.27 8.77
CA ALA A 261 -11.77 21.10 7.49
C ALA A 261 -13.24 21.58 7.53
N ASP A 262 -13.65 22.32 6.48
CA ASP A 262 -15.01 22.82 6.31
C ASP A 262 -15.95 21.80 5.66
N ALA A 263 -15.42 20.65 5.24
CA ALA A 263 -16.17 19.50 4.73
C ALA A 263 -15.66 18.19 5.37
N PRO A 264 -16.46 17.12 5.41
CA PRO A 264 -16.00 15.81 5.87
C PRO A 264 -14.76 15.35 5.10
N ILE A 265 -13.76 14.84 5.82
CA ILE A 265 -12.56 14.30 5.21
C ILE A 265 -12.92 13.01 4.46
N MET A 266 -12.56 12.90 3.19
CA MET A 266 -12.84 11.71 2.39
C MET A 266 -11.61 10.80 2.26
N PRO A 267 -11.82 9.47 2.13
CA PRO A 267 -10.76 8.60 1.65
C PRO A 267 -10.29 9.04 0.26
N THR A 268 -8.99 9.23 0.08
CA THR A 268 -8.40 9.67 -1.20
C THR A 268 -8.93 8.91 -2.41
N PRO A 269 -9.02 7.56 -2.39
CA PRO A 269 -9.53 6.83 -3.56
C PRO A 269 -11.04 7.02 -3.80
N GLY A 270 -11.82 7.26 -2.75
CA GLY A 270 -13.25 7.59 -2.89
C GLY A 270 -13.44 8.91 -3.64
N ALA A 271 -12.62 9.92 -3.30
CA ALA A 271 -12.63 11.20 -3.98
C ALA A 271 -12.24 11.08 -5.47
N VAL A 272 -11.20 10.29 -5.80
CA VAL A 272 -10.83 10.01 -7.20
C VAL A 272 -11.99 9.32 -7.95
N GLY A 273 -12.68 8.37 -7.32
CA GLY A 273 -13.84 7.72 -7.92
C GLY A 273 -14.97 8.69 -8.25
N ASN A 274 -15.22 9.67 -7.37
CA ASN A 274 -16.28 10.66 -7.57
C ASN A 274 -16.01 11.54 -8.79
N ILE A 275 -14.79 12.06 -8.96
CA ILE A 275 -14.48 12.92 -10.11
C ILE A 275 -14.55 12.13 -11.43
N LEU A 276 -14.12 10.87 -11.46
CA LEU A 276 -14.21 10.01 -12.65
C LEU A 276 -15.67 9.70 -13.03
N GLN A 277 -16.54 9.46 -12.05
CA GLN A 277 -17.97 9.30 -12.31
C GLN A 277 -18.60 10.58 -12.87
N THR A 278 -18.22 11.73 -12.31
CA THR A 278 -18.72 13.03 -12.80
C THR A 278 -18.35 13.23 -14.26
N ILE A 279 -17.07 12.97 -14.64
CA ILE A 279 -16.59 13.07 -16.02
C ILE A 279 -17.36 12.13 -16.96
N SER A 280 -17.46 10.85 -16.58
CA SER A 280 -18.15 9.85 -17.40
C SER A 280 -19.61 10.23 -17.64
N ASN A 281 -20.29 10.76 -16.62
CA ASN A 281 -21.68 11.16 -16.74
C ASN A 281 -21.87 12.44 -17.56
N GLU A 282 -20.96 13.40 -17.43
CA GLU A 282 -21.07 14.69 -18.11
C GLU A 282 -20.76 14.60 -19.60
N TYR A 283 -19.75 13.79 -19.95
CA TYR A 283 -19.33 13.60 -21.34
C TYR A 283 -19.95 12.36 -22.01
N GLU A 284 -20.73 11.57 -21.27
CA GLU A 284 -21.33 10.30 -21.74
C GLU A 284 -20.33 9.31 -22.33
N ILE A 285 -19.17 9.15 -21.70
CA ILE A 285 -18.04 8.33 -22.14
C ILE A 285 -17.72 7.19 -21.16
N ASN A 286 -17.15 6.11 -21.68
CA ASN A 286 -16.57 5.04 -20.89
C ASN A 286 -15.14 5.39 -20.47
N VAL A 287 -14.87 5.33 -19.18
CA VAL A 287 -13.59 5.79 -18.61
C VAL A 287 -12.94 4.70 -17.78
N VAL A 288 -11.63 4.55 -17.94
CA VAL A 288 -10.77 3.84 -16.98
C VAL A 288 -9.84 4.87 -16.34
N GLY A 289 -9.85 4.92 -15.03
CA GLY A 289 -8.89 5.69 -14.23
C GLY A 289 -7.91 4.77 -13.51
N VAL A 290 -6.68 5.21 -13.32
CA VAL A 290 -5.70 4.49 -12.49
C VAL A 290 -4.93 5.45 -11.61
N ASP A 291 -4.78 5.07 -10.33
CA ASP A 291 -3.90 5.73 -9.40
C ASP A 291 -2.88 4.73 -8.83
N ILE A 292 -1.61 4.87 -9.24
CA ILE A 292 -0.52 4.02 -8.79
C ILE A 292 0.27 4.72 -7.69
N GLY A 293 0.04 4.27 -6.46
CA GLY A 293 0.68 4.77 -5.25
C GLY A 293 1.94 4.01 -4.85
N GLY A 294 2.44 4.33 -3.65
CA GLY A 294 3.60 3.65 -3.08
C GLY A 294 3.31 2.23 -2.58
N ALA A 295 2.10 1.97 -2.12
CA ALA A 295 1.68 0.71 -1.53
C ALA A 295 0.62 -0.03 -2.34
N THR A 296 -0.26 0.70 -3.04
CA THR A 296 -1.44 0.19 -3.74
C THR A 296 -1.50 0.74 -5.16
N THR A 297 -2.21 0.01 -6.02
CA THR A 297 -2.68 0.52 -7.30
C THR A 297 -4.20 0.41 -7.32
N ASP A 298 -4.86 1.54 -7.47
CA ASP A 298 -6.30 1.64 -7.61
C ASP A 298 -6.66 1.73 -9.09
N VAL A 299 -7.61 0.89 -9.53
CA VAL A 299 -8.19 0.95 -10.87
C VAL A 299 -9.68 1.23 -10.74
N PHE A 300 -10.12 2.21 -11.48
CA PHE A 300 -11.51 2.67 -11.55
C PHE A 300 -12.02 2.44 -12.96
N SER A 301 -13.27 2.06 -13.09
CA SER A 301 -13.94 2.04 -14.40
C SER A 301 -15.37 2.54 -14.30
N VAL A 302 -15.79 3.26 -15.31
CA VAL A 302 -17.22 3.62 -15.51
C VAL A 302 -17.56 3.18 -16.92
N PHE A 303 -18.41 2.16 -17.02
CA PHE A 303 -18.93 1.64 -18.28
C PHE A 303 -20.43 1.59 -18.19
N ASP A 304 -21.13 2.13 -19.18
CA ASP A 304 -22.60 2.18 -19.20
C ASP A 304 -23.18 2.71 -17.87
N LYS A 305 -22.57 3.76 -17.30
CA LYS A 305 -22.90 4.38 -15.99
C LYS A 305 -22.65 3.47 -14.78
N SER A 306 -22.12 2.27 -14.97
CA SER A 306 -21.76 1.36 -13.88
C SER A 306 -20.34 1.66 -13.38
N PHE A 307 -20.24 2.13 -12.15
CA PHE A 307 -18.95 2.42 -11.50
C PHE A 307 -18.43 1.20 -10.75
N ASN A 308 -17.19 0.83 -11.07
CA ASN A 308 -16.42 -0.19 -10.37
C ASN A 308 -15.06 0.36 -9.94
N ARG A 309 -14.58 -0.10 -8.78
CA ARG A 309 -13.24 0.16 -8.28
C ARG A 309 -12.63 -1.11 -7.73
N THR A 310 -11.35 -1.32 -8.01
CA THR A 310 -10.52 -2.33 -7.35
C THR A 310 -9.30 -1.69 -6.73
N VAL A 311 -8.88 -2.25 -5.60
CA VAL A 311 -7.61 -1.90 -4.94
C VAL A 311 -6.70 -3.10 -4.99
N SER A 312 -5.61 -2.98 -5.71
CA SER A 312 -4.52 -3.95 -5.65
C SER A 312 -3.59 -3.57 -4.50
N ALA A 313 -3.91 -4.08 -3.32
CA ALA A 313 -3.34 -3.62 -2.05
C ALA A 313 -1.82 -3.82 -1.90
N ASN A 314 -1.23 -4.65 -2.76
CA ASN A 314 0.19 -4.98 -2.70
C ASN A 314 0.92 -4.74 -4.05
N LEU A 315 0.34 -3.96 -4.95
CA LEU A 315 0.93 -3.62 -6.24
C LEU A 315 1.30 -2.14 -6.32
N GLY A 316 2.17 -1.67 -5.42
CA GLY A 316 2.63 -0.28 -5.39
C GLY A 316 4.12 -0.14 -5.71
N MET A 317 4.52 1.10 -6.03
CA MET A 317 5.86 1.42 -6.55
C MET A 317 6.93 1.67 -5.49
N SER A 318 6.62 1.54 -4.19
CA SER A 318 7.61 1.70 -3.12
C SER A 318 7.48 0.63 -2.04
N TYR A 319 6.57 0.75 -1.11
CA TYR A 319 6.37 -0.24 -0.04
C TYR A 319 6.10 -1.67 -0.55
N SER A 320 5.41 -1.80 -1.66
CA SER A 320 4.98 -3.06 -2.25
C SER A 320 5.72 -3.42 -3.55
N ILE A 321 6.76 -2.68 -3.90
CA ILE A 321 7.51 -2.89 -5.16
C ILE A 321 8.07 -4.32 -5.26
N SER A 322 8.49 -4.91 -4.15
CA SER A 322 8.97 -6.29 -4.10
C SER A 322 7.87 -7.30 -4.39
N ASN A 323 6.64 -7.00 -3.96
CA ASN A 323 5.49 -7.85 -4.26
C ASN A 323 5.11 -7.81 -5.74
N VAL A 324 5.21 -6.62 -6.38
CA VAL A 324 5.05 -6.51 -7.83
C VAL A 324 6.03 -7.44 -8.55
N CYS A 325 7.30 -7.42 -8.15
CA CYS A 325 8.31 -8.28 -8.75
C CYS A 325 8.06 -9.77 -8.51
N SER A 326 7.55 -10.14 -7.34
CA SER A 326 7.20 -11.52 -7.00
C SER A 326 5.98 -12.03 -7.80
N GLU A 327 4.92 -11.22 -7.92
CA GLU A 327 3.69 -11.58 -8.63
C GLU A 327 3.86 -11.56 -10.16
N ALA A 328 4.59 -10.57 -10.69
CA ALA A 328 4.86 -10.47 -12.12
C ALA A 328 5.85 -11.53 -12.59
N GLY A 329 6.84 -11.86 -11.76
CA GLY A 329 8.07 -12.56 -12.16
C GLY A 329 9.08 -11.63 -12.81
N MET A 330 10.37 -11.84 -12.54
CA MET A 330 11.45 -10.98 -13.05
C MET A 330 11.52 -10.98 -14.59
N ASP A 331 11.25 -12.11 -15.25
CA ASP A 331 11.25 -12.19 -16.72
C ASP A 331 10.24 -11.24 -17.36
N ASN A 332 9.06 -11.10 -16.78
CA ASN A 332 8.04 -10.17 -17.25
C ASN A 332 8.43 -8.70 -17.06
N ILE A 333 9.23 -8.39 -16.05
CA ILE A 333 9.79 -7.04 -15.84
C ILE A 333 10.94 -6.80 -16.82
N LEU A 334 11.88 -7.76 -16.91
CA LEU A 334 13.06 -7.64 -17.73
C LEU A 334 12.74 -7.53 -19.23
N ARG A 335 11.62 -8.11 -19.71
CA ARG A 335 11.19 -7.97 -21.13
C ARG A 335 11.00 -6.52 -21.58
N TRP A 336 10.72 -5.59 -20.63
CA TRP A 336 10.56 -4.15 -20.92
C TRP A 336 11.88 -3.38 -20.95
N ILE A 337 12.99 -4.03 -20.59
CA ILE A 337 14.30 -3.39 -20.42
C ILE A 337 15.17 -3.68 -21.66
N HIS A 338 15.45 -2.63 -22.44
CA HIS A 338 16.25 -2.71 -23.66
C HIS A 338 17.76 -2.67 -23.43
N ILE A 339 18.19 -2.24 -22.23
CA ILE A 339 19.62 -2.20 -21.81
C ILE A 339 20.00 -3.46 -21.05
N ASN A 340 21.33 -3.70 -20.91
CA ASN A 340 21.79 -4.82 -20.08
C ASN A 340 21.73 -4.45 -18.61
N MET A 341 21.05 -5.25 -17.82
CA MET A 341 20.99 -5.13 -16.36
C MET A 341 21.23 -6.50 -15.70
N ASP A 342 21.99 -6.50 -14.61
CA ASP A 342 22.20 -7.69 -13.80
C ASP A 342 20.99 -7.94 -12.88
N GLU A 343 20.35 -9.10 -13.00
CA GLU A 343 19.16 -9.46 -12.23
C GLU A 343 19.40 -9.40 -10.72
N LYS A 344 20.55 -9.87 -10.26
CA LYS A 344 20.92 -9.86 -8.83
C LYS A 344 20.94 -8.43 -8.27
N GLN A 345 21.56 -7.50 -9.02
CA GLN A 345 21.58 -6.09 -8.64
C GLN A 345 20.18 -5.49 -8.66
N LEU A 346 19.34 -5.85 -9.64
CA LEU A 346 17.97 -5.37 -9.71
C LEU A 346 17.14 -5.84 -8.52
N ARG A 347 17.26 -7.10 -8.12
CA ARG A 347 16.61 -7.64 -6.91
C ARG A 347 17.01 -6.86 -5.66
N ASN A 348 18.29 -6.57 -5.47
CA ASN A 348 18.78 -5.75 -4.37
C ASN A 348 18.23 -4.30 -4.43
N ARG A 349 18.17 -3.69 -5.62
CA ARG A 349 17.58 -2.35 -5.83
C ARG A 349 16.09 -2.31 -5.46
N VAL A 350 15.32 -3.35 -5.81
CA VAL A 350 13.91 -3.50 -5.40
C VAL A 350 13.78 -3.50 -3.88
N LYS A 351 14.58 -4.31 -3.19
CA LYS A 351 14.53 -4.39 -1.73
C LYS A 351 14.97 -3.07 -1.08
N ASN A 352 16.01 -2.42 -1.63
CA ASN A 352 16.44 -1.12 -1.14
C ASN A 352 15.36 -0.04 -1.34
N LYS A 353 14.62 -0.07 -2.45
CA LYS A 353 13.47 0.82 -2.65
C LYS A 353 12.34 0.52 -1.65
N MET A 354 12.06 -0.75 -1.38
CA MET A 354 11.03 -1.18 -0.40
C MET A 354 11.33 -0.64 1.00
N ILE A 355 12.58 -0.71 1.45
CA ILE A 355 12.97 -0.23 2.79
C ILE A 355 13.21 1.29 2.87
N ARG A 356 13.33 1.97 1.72
CA ARG A 356 13.48 3.42 1.56
C ARG A 356 12.49 3.96 0.52
N PRO A 357 11.19 3.98 0.84
CA PRO A 357 10.12 4.18 -0.13
C PRO A 357 10.09 5.56 -0.78
N THR A 358 10.65 6.58 -0.15
CA THR A 358 10.65 7.98 -0.63
C THR A 358 11.70 8.28 -1.70
N THR A 359 12.66 7.37 -1.93
CA THR A 359 13.73 7.58 -2.92
C THR A 359 13.21 7.63 -4.36
N ILE A 360 13.86 8.41 -5.22
CA ILE A 360 13.49 8.60 -6.64
C ILE A 360 14.64 8.23 -7.58
N PRO A 361 14.35 7.80 -8.84
CA PRO A 361 15.39 7.43 -9.80
C PRO A 361 16.22 8.65 -10.20
N GLN A 362 17.54 8.55 -10.02
CA GLN A 362 18.50 9.61 -10.38
C GLN A 362 19.14 9.35 -11.74
N SER A 363 19.43 8.09 -12.08
CA SER A 363 19.99 7.67 -13.35
C SER A 363 18.93 7.21 -14.34
N ILE A 364 19.24 7.20 -15.63
CA ILE A 364 18.38 6.69 -16.70
C ILE A 364 18.10 5.20 -16.48
N GLU A 365 19.12 4.41 -16.12
CA GLU A 365 18.93 2.98 -15.79
C GLU A 365 17.89 2.76 -14.68
N GLY A 366 17.98 3.54 -13.61
CA GLY A 366 17.02 3.48 -12.50
C GLY A 366 15.61 3.85 -12.94
N LEU A 367 15.47 4.81 -13.85
CA LEU A 367 14.18 5.22 -14.42
C LEU A 367 13.60 4.11 -15.31
N ILE A 368 14.38 3.54 -16.23
CA ILE A 368 13.95 2.44 -17.10
C ILE A 368 13.42 1.27 -16.26
N PHE A 369 14.15 0.90 -15.22
CA PHE A 369 13.75 -0.19 -14.33
C PHE A 369 12.45 0.13 -13.58
N GLU A 370 12.33 1.30 -12.94
CA GLU A 370 11.09 1.65 -12.24
C GLU A 370 9.87 1.71 -13.17
N GLN A 371 10.05 2.20 -14.40
CA GLN A 371 8.98 2.21 -15.40
C GLN A 371 8.63 0.80 -15.91
N ALA A 372 9.59 -0.13 -15.97
CA ALA A 372 9.32 -1.54 -16.27
C ALA A 372 8.49 -2.20 -15.17
N VAL A 373 8.83 -1.95 -13.89
CA VAL A 373 8.03 -2.43 -12.76
C VAL A 373 6.63 -1.80 -12.76
N ALA A 374 6.52 -0.51 -13.07
CA ALA A 374 5.22 0.17 -13.14
C ALA A 374 4.29 -0.43 -14.18
N ARG A 375 4.82 -0.81 -15.37
CA ARG A 375 4.04 -1.50 -16.40
C ARG A 375 3.42 -2.79 -15.88
N GLU A 376 4.19 -3.58 -15.16
CA GLU A 376 3.71 -4.85 -14.60
C GLU A 376 2.73 -4.64 -13.43
N ALA A 377 2.97 -3.66 -12.56
CA ALA A 377 2.02 -3.31 -11.50
C ALA A 377 0.65 -2.91 -12.08
N LEU A 378 0.66 -2.03 -13.08
CA LEU A 378 -0.55 -1.58 -13.79
C LEU A 378 -1.25 -2.73 -14.51
N ARG A 379 -0.50 -3.58 -15.23
CA ARG A 379 -1.04 -4.74 -15.95
C ARG A 379 -1.72 -5.73 -15.01
N LEU A 380 -1.08 -6.06 -13.89
CA LEU A 380 -1.63 -6.97 -12.88
C LEU A 380 -2.87 -6.36 -12.21
N ALA A 381 -2.82 -5.07 -11.87
CA ALA A 381 -3.96 -4.39 -11.28
C ALA A 381 -5.15 -4.32 -12.23
N PHE A 382 -4.92 -4.05 -13.51
CA PHE A 382 -5.98 -4.04 -14.52
C PHE A 382 -6.56 -5.43 -14.78
N LYS A 383 -5.72 -6.47 -14.80
CA LYS A 383 -6.19 -7.85 -14.86
C LYS A 383 -7.13 -8.18 -13.71
N GLN A 384 -6.72 -7.89 -12.47
CA GLN A 384 -7.55 -8.06 -11.27
C GLN A 384 -8.85 -7.25 -11.36
N HIS A 385 -8.79 -6.03 -11.94
CA HIS A 385 -9.97 -5.20 -12.13
C HIS A 385 -10.96 -5.81 -13.12
N LYS A 386 -10.51 -6.30 -14.27
CA LYS A 386 -11.38 -6.98 -15.26
C LYS A 386 -12.03 -8.25 -14.71
N GLU A 387 -11.31 -9.01 -13.90
CA GLU A 387 -11.83 -10.20 -13.23
C GLU A 387 -12.90 -9.87 -12.17
N PHE A 388 -12.83 -8.68 -11.59
CA PHE A 388 -13.75 -8.23 -10.56
C PHE A 388 -14.94 -7.43 -11.09
N ALA A 389 -14.72 -6.55 -12.07
CA ALA A 389 -15.75 -5.73 -12.71
C ALA A 389 -16.55 -6.57 -13.71
N THR A 390 -17.42 -7.44 -13.19
CA THR A 390 -18.24 -8.38 -13.97
C THR A 390 -19.72 -8.12 -13.75
N THR A 391 -20.54 -8.57 -14.68
CA THR A 391 -22.00 -8.61 -14.51
C THR A 391 -22.38 -9.49 -13.32
N LEU A 392 -23.61 -9.29 -12.78
CA LEU A 392 -24.07 -10.03 -11.60
C LEU A 392 -24.09 -11.54 -11.86
N SER A 393 -23.36 -12.28 -11.03
CA SER A 393 -23.39 -13.74 -11.02
C SER A 393 -24.67 -14.28 -10.37
N GLY A 394 -25.18 -15.43 -10.85
CA GLY A 394 -26.36 -16.08 -10.30
C GLY A 394 -27.69 -15.61 -10.89
N VAL A 395 -27.69 -14.71 -11.90
CA VAL A 395 -28.85 -14.33 -12.68
C VAL A 395 -29.01 -15.30 -13.83
N GLN A 396 -30.22 -15.83 -14.08
CA GLN A 396 -30.50 -16.62 -15.29
C GLN A 396 -30.41 -15.70 -16.51
N GLN A 397 -29.32 -15.82 -17.27
CA GLN A 397 -29.19 -15.19 -18.58
C GLN A 397 -29.64 -16.19 -19.66
N GLN A 398 -30.36 -15.72 -20.69
CA GLN A 398 -30.56 -16.50 -21.91
C GLN A 398 -29.19 -16.74 -22.55
N ARG A 399 -28.75 -18.01 -22.50
CA ARG A 399 -27.45 -18.40 -23.08
C ARG A 399 -27.55 -18.41 -24.59
N THR A 400 -26.63 -17.76 -25.27
CA THR A 400 -26.39 -17.91 -26.69
C THR A 400 -25.63 -19.21 -26.98
N VAL A 401 -25.71 -19.74 -28.20
CA VAL A 401 -25.00 -20.97 -28.59
C VAL A 401 -23.46 -20.85 -28.38
N GLY A 402 -22.91 -19.63 -28.50
CA GLY A 402 -21.50 -19.35 -28.23
C GLY A 402 -21.10 -19.46 -26.75
N ASP A 403 -22.02 -19.12 -25.84
CA ASP A 403 -21.76 -19.17 -24.39
C ASP A 403 -21.73 -20.61 -23.83
N THR A 404 -22.19 -21.58 -24.63
CA THR A 404 -22.21 -23.02 -24.24
C THR A 404 -20.82 -23.66 -24.34
N PHE A 405 -19.90 -23.04 -25.08
CA PHE A 405 -18.53 -23.52 -25.25
C PHE A 405 -17.54 -22.85 -24.27
N SER A 406 -17.91 -21.73 -23.64
CA SER A 406 -17.11 -21.12 -22.57
C SER A 406 -17.62 -21.62 -21.22
N GLN A 407 -16.86 -22.46 -20.54
CA GLN A 407 -17.17 -22.95 -19.18
C GLN A 407 -16.91 -21.85 -18.11
N GLU A 408 -17.20 -20.57 -18.39
CA GLU A 408 -17.05 -19.51 -17.41
C GLU A 408 -18.25 -19.48 -16.46
N VAL A 409 -18.01 -19.88 -15.24
CA VAL A 409 -18.99 -19.83 -14.13
C VAL A 409 -19.21 -18.40 -13.61
N GLY A 410 -18.46 -17.39 -14.10
CA GLY A 410 -18.50 -15.97 -13.74
C GLY A 410 -19.27 -15.11 -14.74
N GLY A 411 -19.74 -13.95 -14.31
CA GLY A 411 -20.31 -12.94 -15.21
C GLY A 411 -19.27 -12.41 -16.21
N LYS A 412 -19.70 -11.94 -17.39
CA LYS A 412 -18.81 -11.29 -18.37
C LYS A 412 -18.22 -10.01 -17.78
N SER A 413 -16.96 -9.72 -18.09
CA SER A 413 -16.34 -8.43 -17.72
C SER A 413 -17.16 -7.27 -18.28
N ILE A 414 -17.41 -6.27 -17.45
CA ILE A 414 -18.07 -5.03 -17.86
C ILE A 414 -17.09 -4.13 -18.63
N VAL A 415 -15.79 -4.30 -18.36
CA VAL A 415 -14.73 -3.51 -19.02
C VAL A 415 -14.46 -4.07 -20.41
N ASP A 416 -14.91 -3.35 -21.42
CA ASP A 416 -14.70 -3.64 -22.83
C ASP A 416 -13.64 -2.70 -23.40
N SER A 417 -12.45 -3.23 -23.70
CA SER A 417 -11.32 -2.43 -24.21
C SER A 417 -11.61 -1.73 -25.53
N MET A 418 -12.52 -2.28 -26.37
CA MET A 418 -12.89 -1.69 -27.65
C MET A 418 -13.85 -0.49 -27.50
N LYS A 419 -14.58 -0.42 -26.39
CA LYS A 419 -15.51 0.68 -26.05
C LYS A 419 -14.90 1.71 -25.12
N LEU A 420 -13.62 1.61 -24.81
CA LEU A 420 -12.93 2.48 -23.87
C LEU A 420 -12.58 3.81 -24.54
N ASP A 421 -13.25 4.89 -24.14
CA ASP A 421 -13.06 6.22 -24.73
C ASP A 421 -11.88 6.98 -24.11
N LEU A 422 -11.67 6.85 -22.78
CA LEU A 422 -10.67 7.62 -22.05
C LEU A 422 -9.95 6.79 -20.99
N ILE A 423 -8.61 6.88 -20.96
CA ILE A 423 -7.77 6.43 -19.82
C ILE A 423 -7.19 7.64 -19.12
N VAL A 424 -7.42 7.75 -17.81
CA VAL A 424 -6.85 8.81 -16.95
C VAL A 424 -5.81 8.22 -16.01
N ALA A 425 -4.57 8.67 -16.15
CA ALA A 425 -3.45 8.25 -15.33
C ALA A 425 -3.23 9.17 -14.13
N SER A 426 -3.04 8.60 -12.94
CA SER A 426 -2.61 9.31 -11.74
C SER A 426 -1.56 8.51 -10.98
N GLY A 427 -0.94 9.17 -10.00
CA GLY A 427 0.13 8.59 -9.20
C GLY A 427 1.53 9.01 -9.62
N GLY A 428 2.47 8.93 -8.67
CA GLY A 428 3.78 9.55 -8.80
C GLY A 428 4.57 9.16 -10.04
N VAL A 429 4.64 7.86 -10.37
CA VAL A 429 5.41 7.35 -11.51
C VAL A 429 4.82 7.78 -12.87
N LEU A 430 3.49 7.98 -12.94
CA LEU A 430 2.79 8.41 -14.15
C LEU A 430 2.76 9.93 -14.29
N SER A 431 2.37 10.62 -13.22
CA SER A 431 2.24 12.10 -13.22
C SER A 431 3.59 12.81 -13.36
N HIS A 432 4.65 12.26 -12.76
CA HIS A 432 5.99 12.86 -12.75
C HIS A 432 7.00 12.20 -13.71
N ALA A 433 6.53 11.34 -14.63
CA ALA A 433 7.42 10.84 -15.69
C ALA A 433 8.06 12.01 -16.45
N PRO A 434 9.39 11.98 -16.65
CA PRO A 434 10.14 13.08 -17.27
C PRO A 434 9.62 13.50 -18.63
N PHE A 435 9.21 12.51 -19.42
CA PHE A 435 8.66 12.72 -20.76
C PHE A 435 7.24 12.18 -20.87
N LYS A 436 6.37 12.89 -21.56
CA LYS A 436 4.95 12.53 -21.71
C LYS A 436 4.76 11.19 -22.42
N GLN A 437 5.65 10.88 -23.39
CA GLN A 437 5.69 9.61 -24.10
C GLN A 437 5.83 8.42 -23.14
N GLN A 438 6.59 8.58 -22.06
CA GLN A 438 6.76 7.52 -21.05
C GLN A 438 5.44 7.18 -20.36
N THR A 439 4.66 8.19 -19.97
CA THR A 439 3.32 7.97 -19.38
C THR A 439 2.39 7.31 -20.41
N ALA A 440 2.33 7.84 -21.63
CA ALA A 440 1.48 7.27 -22.68
C ALA A 440 1.81 5.79 -22.93
N MET A 441 3.11 5.46 -23.06
CA MET A 441 3.54 4.09 -23.30
C MET A 441 3.30 3.18 -22.10
N MET A 442 3.50 3.63 -20.86
CA MET A 442 3.14 2.83 -19.69
C MET A 442 1.65 2.48 -19.67
N LEU A 443 0.77 3.41 -20.05
CA LEU A 443 -0.67 3.14 -20.16
C LEU A 443 -0.99 2.16 -21.28
N ILE A 444 -0.47 2.40 -22.47
CA ILE A 444 -0.71 1.53 -23.65
C ILE A 444 -0.21 0.11 -23.38
N ASP A 445 1.01 -0.02 -22.85
CA ASP A 445 1.66 -1.30 -22.56
C ASP A 445 0.91 -2.13 -21.51
N SER A 446 0.33 -1.45 -20.51
CA SER A 446 -0.31 -2.12 -19.37
C SER A 446 -1.80 -2.38 -19.57
N PHE A 447 -2.53 -1.40 -20.12
CA PHE A 447 -3.99 -1.49 -20.31
C PHE A 447 -4.36 -2.10 -21.66
N GLN A 448 -3.45 -2.02 -22.64
CA GLN A 448 -3.62 -2.53 -23.98
C GLN A 448 -5.00 -2.15 -24.57
N PRO A 449 -5.32 -0.84 -24.66
CA PRO A 449 -6.58 -0.39 -25.23
C PRO A 449 -6.73 -0.85 -26.67
N GLU A 450 -7.98 -1.07 -27.10
CA GLU A 450 -8.34 -1.50 -28.44
C GLU A 450 -9.19 -0.43 -29.12
N GLY A 451 -9.16 -0.34 -30.44
CA GLY A 451 -9.89 0.69 -31.18
C GLY A 451 -9.28 2.09 -31.00
N PHE A 452 -10.10 3.06 -30.60
CA PHE A 452 -9.74 4.47 -30.46
C PHE A 452 -9.90 4.91 -29.02
N THR A 453 -8.81 5.18 -28.31
CA THR A 453 -8.83 5.57 -26.91
C THR A 453 -8.02 6.86 -26.69
N LEU A 454 -8.60 7.85 -26.03
CA LEU A 454 -7.91 9.06 -25.61
C LEU A 454 -7.15 8.78 -24.32
N LEU A 455 -5.90 9.23 -24.24
CA LEU A 455 -5.05 9.12 -23.08
C LEU A 455 -4.90 10.47 -22.40
N ALA A 456 -5.06 10.52 -21.09
CA ALA A 456 -4.83 11.69 -20.28
C ALA A 456 -4.08 11.34 -18.99
N LYS A 457 -3.49 12.33 -18.35
CA LYS A 457 -2.92 12.18 -17.02
C LYS A 457 -3.29 13.34 -16.11
N ASP A 458 -3.38 13.05 -14.82
CA ASP A 458 -3.42 14.09 -13.79
C ASP A 458 -2.06 14.82 -13.75
N SER A 459 -2.10 16.14 -13.83
CA SER A 459 -0.92 16.99 -13.96
C SER A 459 0.02 16.88 -12.76
N ILE A 460 -0.56 16.97 -11.54
CA ILE A 460 0.17 17.04 -10.28
C ILE A 460 -0.51 16.27 -9.12
N PHE A 461 -1.34 15.31 -9.44
CA PHE A 461 -2.15 14.58 -8.45
C PHE A 461 -3.24 15.44 -7.81
N MET A 462 -4.10 16.06 -8.63
CA MET A 462 -5.21 16.93 -8.15
C MET A 462 -6.53 16.21 -8.02
N MET A 463 -6.75 15.09 -8.70
CA MET A 463 -8.04 14.40 -8.70
C MET A 463 -8.63 14.16 -7.30
N PRO A 464 -7.86 13.76 -6.26
CA PRO A 464 -8.43 13.61 -4.92
C PRO A 464 -9.02 14.91 -4.36
N HIS A 465 -8.29 16.02 -4.52
CA HIS A 465 -8.72 17.33 -4.05
C HIS A 465 -10.01 17.79 -4.75
N LEU A 466 -10.07 17.56 -6.06
CA LEU A 466 -11.21 17.94 -6.89
C LEU A 466 -12.44 17.05 -6.64
N GLY A 467 -12.21 15.78 -6.27
CA GLY A 467 -13.28 14.86 -5.90
C GLY A 467 -14.03 15.27 -4.63
N VAL A 468 -13.33 15.81 -3.63
CA VAL A 468 -13.99 16.44 -2.46
C VAL A 468 -14.60 17.77 -2.84
N LEU A 469 -13.87 18.60 -3.60
CA LEU A 469 -14.36 19.90 -4.03
C LEU A 469 -15.66 19.77 -4.83
N SER A 470 -15.81 18.75 -5.67
CA SER A 470 -17.01 18.54 -6.47
C SER A 470 -18.29 18.36 -5.62
N GLN A 471 -18.17 17.86 -4.39
CA GLN A 471 -19.30 17.74 -3.45
C GLN A 471 -19.67 19.07 -2.77
N VAL A 472 -18.72 20.00 -2.68
CA VAL A 472 -18.89 21.28 -1.98
C VAL A 472 -19.12 22.41 -2.97
N HIS A 473 -18.37 22.42 -4.09
CA HIS A 473 -18.41 23.44 -5.12
C HIS A 473 -18.08 22.82 -6.50
N SER A 474 -19.11 22.24 -7.12
CA SER A 474 -18.96 21.48 -8.38
C SER A 474 -18.37 22.30 -9.51
N GLU A 475 -18.83 23.57 -9.69
CA GLU A 475 -18.33 24.47 -10.73
C GLU A 475 -16.81 24.68 -10.63
N ALA A 476 -16.30 24.99 -9.43
CA ALA A 476 -14.87 25.17 -9.22
C ALA A 476 -14.09 23.88 -9.47
N ALA A 477 -14.63 22.74 -9.05
CA ALA A 477 -13.99 21.44 -9.29
C ALA A 477 -13.86 21.13 -10.77
N MET A 478 -14.90 21.36 -11.57
CA MET A 478 -14.89 21.10 -13.01
C MET A 478 -14.01 22.08 -13.78
N GLU A 479 -14.07 23.39 -13.47
CA GLU A 479 -13.20 24.38 -14.11
C GLU A 479 -11.71 24.07 -13.89
N VAL A 480 -11.31 23.73 -12.66
CA VAL A 480 -9.92 23.35 -12.36
C VAL A 480 -9.57 22.01 -12.97
N PHE A 481 -10.51 21.05 -13.00
CA PHE A 481 -10.29 19.74 -13.61
C PHE A 481 -9.97 19.87 -15.10
N GLU A 482 -10.76 20.65 -15.84
CA GLU A 482 -10.59 20.82 -17.29
C GLU A 482 -9.34 21.63 -17.64
N ASN A 483 -9.05 22.70 -16.89
CA ASN A 483 -8.02 23.66 -17.26
C ASN A 483 -6.65 23.36 -16.66
N ASP A 484 -6.59 22.71 -15.47
CA ASP A 484 -5.34 22.57 -14.72
C ASP A 484 -5.01 21.10 -14.37
N CYS A 485 -6.03 20.24 -14.22
CA CYS A 485 -5.82 18.86 -13.79
C CYS A 485 -5.44 17.96 -14.97
N LEU A 486 -6.25 17.90 -16.01
CA LEU A 486 -6.02 16.99 -17.13
C LEU A 486 -4.99 17.51 -18.12
N ILE A 487 -3.96 16.70 -18.33
CA ILE A 487 -3.05 16.82 -19.48
C ILE A 487 -3.39 15.73 -20.47
N TYR A 488 -3.96 16.10 -21.61
CA TYR A 488 -4.21 15.15 -22.68
C TYR A 488 -2.90 14.73 -23.34
N LEU A 489 -2.65 13.43 -23.37
CA LEU A 489 -1.46 12.84 -24.02
C LEU A 489 -1.67 12.63 -25.50
N GLY A 490 -2.89 12.34 -25.91
CA GLY A 490 -3.29 12.12 -27.31
C GLY A 490 -4.11 10.85 -27.49
N THR A 491 -4.54 10.60 -28.71
CA THR A 491 -5.35 9.42 -29.04
C THR A 491 -4.46 8.27 -29.48
N VAL A 492 -4.68 7.08 -28.90
CA VAL A 492 -4.12 5.82 -29.39
C VAL A 492 -5.14 5.10 -30.26
N ILE A 493 -4.69 4.59 -31.40
CA ILE A 493 -5.42 3.75 -32.33
C ILE A 493 -4.74 2.39 -32.35
N ALA A 494 -5.45 1.34 -31.94
CA ALA A 494 -4.88 0.01 -31.83
C ALA A 494 -5.85 -1.07 -32.33
N PRO A 495 -5.51 -1.77 -33.45
CA PRO A 495 -6.30 -2.88 -33.93
C PRO A 495 -6.15 -4.11 -33.02
N THR A 496 -7.20 -4.89 -32.88
CA THR A 496 -7.17 -6.25 -32.31
C THR A 496 -7.11 -7.26 -33.43
N GLY A 497 -6.36 -8.32 -33.25
CA GLY A 497 -6.11 -9.37 -34.27
C GLY A 497 -4.73 -9.96 -34.09
N ASP A 498 -4.42 -11.01 -34.84
CA ASP A 498 -3.13 -11.69 -34.79
C ASP A 498 -2.58 -11.97 -36.21
N ALA A 499 -1.26 -11.87 -36.35
CA ALA A 499 -0.56 -12.12 -37.58
C ALA A 499 0.93 -12.40 -37.35
N ASN A 500 1.63 -12.82 -38.40
CA ASN A 500 3.09 -12.94 -38.31
C ASN A 500 3.74 -11.56 -38.19
N TYR A 501 4.74 -11.43 -37.31
CA TYR A 501 5.52 -10.21 -37.14
C TYR A 501 6.07 -9.69 -38.49
N GLY A 502 5.82 -8.42 -38.80
CA GLY A 502 6.24 -7.77 -40.01
C GLY A 502 5.27 -7.93 -41.21
N SER A 503 4.14 -8.67 -41.10
CA SER A 503 3.08 -8.67 -42.07
C SER A 503 2.26 -7.38 -42.09
N ASP A 504 1.53 -7.07 -43.18
CA ASP A 504 0.68 -5.89 -43.23
C ASP A 504 -0.43 -5.98 -42.16
N CYS A 505 -0.68 -4.91 -41.45
CA CYS A 505 -1.65 -4.80 -40.34
C CYS A 505 -2.81 -3.89 -40.74
N LEU A 506 -2.51 -2.68 -41.19
CA LEU A 506 -3.51 -1.68 -41.59
C LEU A 506 -2.92 -0.64 -42.55
N ASN A 507 -3.81 0.05 -43.29
CA ASN A 507 -3.51 1.31 -43.96
C ASN A 507 -4.11 2.46 -43.12
N TYR A 508 -3.42 3.61 -43.07
CA TYR A 508 -3.96 4.82 -42.47
C TYR A 508 -3.95 5.97 -43.48
N ASN A 509 -4.92 6.87 -43.33
CA ASN A 509 -4.96 8.17 -44.00
C ASN A 509 -5.33 9.22 -42.93
N ILE A 510 -4.44 10.20 -42.70
CA ILE A 510 -4.58 11.26 -41.72
C ILE A 510 -4.63 12.60 -42.46
N HIS A 511 -5.70 13.36 -42.22
CA HIS A 511 -5.86 14.69 -42.83
C HIS A 511 -5.40 15.76 -41.84
N PHE A 512 -4.12 16.12 -41.91
CA PHE A 512 -3.57 17.26 -41.15
C PHE A 512 -3.94 18.59 -41.80
N LYS A 513 -3.89 19.67 -41.05
CA LYS A 513 -3.99 21.05 -41.61
C LYS A 513 -2.93 21.35 -42.63
N SER A 514 -1.77 20.69 -42.55
CA SER A 514 -0.62 20.81 -43.43
C SER A 514 -0.69 19.96 -44.70
N GLY A 515 -1.65 19.01 -44.82
CA GLY A 515 -1.79 18.04 -45.90
C GLY A 515 -2.19 16.66 -45.39
N GLU A 516 -2.27 15.72 -46.31
CA GLU A 516 -2.60 14.31 -46.03
C GLU A 516 -1.35 13.46 -45.88
N GLU A 517 -1.37 12.55 -44.89
CA GLU A 517 -0.35 11.51 -44.75
C GLU A 517 -1.01 10.13 -44.80
N SER A 518 -0.60 9.30 -45.73
CA SER A 518 -1.11 7.94 -45.95
C SER A 518 0.04 6.96 -46.07
N ALA A 519 -0.04 5.85 -45.33
CA ALA A 519 0.91 4.75 -45.45
C ALA A 519 0.33 3.45 -44.88
N LYS A 520 1.07 2.36 -45.08
CA LYS A 520 0.82 1.08 -44.42
C LYS A 520 1.62 0.95 -43.14
N MET A 521 1.05 0.23 -42.20
CA MET A 521 1.77 -0.22 -40.98
C MET A 521 1.78 -1.75 -40.90
N LYS A 522 2.88 -2.27 -40.40
CA LYS A 522 3.10 -3.70 -40.21
C LYS A 522 2.80 -4.13 -38.78
N PHE A 523 2.42 -5.38 -38.64
CA PHE A 523 2.23 -5.99 -37.32
C PHE A 523 3.56 -6.03 -36.58
N GLY A 524 3.55 -5.47 -35.36
CA GLY A 524 4.72 -5.27 -34.53
C GLY A 524 5.26 -3.83 -34.50
N GLU A 525 4.74 -2.92 -35.34
CA GLU A 525 5.16 -1.52 -35.42
C GLU A 525 4.31 -0.60 -34.53
N ILE A 526 4.93 0.51 -34.12
CA ILE A 526 4.25 1.64 -33.47
C ILE A 526 4.75 2.93 -34.11
N LYS A 527 3.85 3.90 -34.32
CA LYS A 527 4.19 5.22 -34.90
C LYS A 527 3.47 6.33 -34.15
N ILE A 528 4.19 7.41 -33.92
CA ILE A 528 3.67 8.61 -33.23
C ILE A 528 3.71 9.78 -34.21
N PHE A 529 2.58 10.51 -34.31
CA PHE A 529 2.44 11.68 -35.14
C PHE A 529 2.26 12.90 -34.23
N PRO A 530 3.08 13.95 -34.38
CA PRO A 530 2.89 15.19 -33.63
C PRO A 530 1.52 15.80 -33.92
N LEU A 531 0.72 16.04 -32.90
CA LEU A 531 -0.60 16.66 -33.00
C LEU A 531 -0.90 17.31 -31.64
N SER A 532 -1.03 18.62 -31.61
CA SER A 532 -1.20 19.37 -30.37
C SER A 532 -2.55 19.09 -29.67
N SER A 533 -2.65 19.37 -28.39
CA SER A 533 -3.88 19.15 -27.59
C SER A 533 -5.09 19.97 -28.07
N GLU A 534 -4.85 21.07 -28.78
CA GLU A 534 -5.88 21.95 -29.34
C GLU A 534 -6.30 21.52 -30.75
N GLU A 535 -5.63 20.55 -31.36
CA GLU A 535 -5.88 20.07 -32.70
C GLU A 535 -6.65 18.76 -32.69
N SER A 536 -7.53 18.66 -33.69
CA SER A 536 -8.22 17.42 -34.04
C SER A 536 -8.05 17.17 -35.54
N VAL A 537 -7.85 15.91 -35.90
CA VAL A 537 -7.68 15.48 -37.28
C VAL A 537 -8.65 14.35 -37.61
N LYS A 538 -9.03 14.31 -38.89
CA LYS A 538 -9.81 13.18 -39.40
C LYS A 538 -8.86 12.06 -39.81
N VAL A 539 -9.10 10.86 -39.25
CA VAL A 539 -8.28 9.69 -39.52
C VAL A 539 -9.15 8.59 -40.12
N THR A 540 -8.72 8.02 -41.21
CA THR A 540 -9.31 6.82 -41.83
C THR A 540 -8.34 5.66 -41.61
N ILE A 541 -8.80 4.58 -40.96
CA ILE A 541 -8.05 3.34 -40.77
C ILE A 541 -8.71 2.23 -41.58
N GLU A 542 -7.94 1.57 -42.37
CA GLU A 542 -8.36 0.39 -43.18
C GLU A 542 -7.58 -0.83 -42.66
N PRO A 543 -8.14 -1.61 -41.74
CA PRO A 543 -7.46 -2.79 -41.22
C PRO A 543 -7.42 -3.91 -42.28
N GLU A 544 -6.37 -4.71 -42.28
CA GLU A 544 -6.32 -5.96 -43.02
C GLU A 544 -7.37 -6.97 -42.51
N LYS A 545 -7.74 -7.97 -43.30
CA LYS A 545 -8.86 -8.89 -43.00
C LYS A 545 -8.77 -9.60 -41.65
N GLY A 546 -7.56 -9.76 -41.10
CA GLY A 546 -7.30 -10.39 -39.80
C GLY A 546 -7.44 -9.44 -38.60
N PHE A 547 -7.74 -8.16 -38.85
CA PHE A 547 -7.74 -7.14 -37.79
C PHE A 547 -9.08 -6.39 -37.68
N ASP A 548 -9.48 -6.04 -36.47
CA ASP A 548 -10.66 -5.23 -36.15
C ASP A 548 -10.25 -3.96 -35.43
N ILE A 549 -10.90 -2.84 -35.75
CA ILE A 549 -10.69 -1.52 -35.11
C ILE A 549 -12.00 -0.97 -34.54
N GLY A 550 -12.98 -1.82 -34.29
CA GLY A 550 -14.28 -1.49 -33.69
C GLY A 550 -15.48 -1.44 -34.62
N SER A 551 -15.29 -1.82 -35.91
CA SER A 551 -16.39 -1.95 -36.89
C SER A 551 -16.51 -3.36 -37.46
N GLY A 552 -15.73 -4.30 -36.96
CA GLY A 552 -15.60 -5.66 -37.43
C GLY A 552 -14.35 -5.87 -38.30
N PHE A 553 -13.94 -7.13 -38.44
CA PHE A 553 -12.71 -7.52 -39.12
C PHE A 553 -12.65 -7.02 -40.57
N GLY A 554 -11.55 -6.36 -40.93
CA GLY A 554 -11.28 -5.83 -42.26
C GLY A 554 -12.17 -4.64 -42.67
N ARG A 555 -12.96 -4.07 -41.78
CA ARG A 555 -13.85 -2.93 -42.09
C ARG A 555 -13.21 -1.59 -41.77
N PRO A 556 -13.19 -0.65 -42.72
CA PRO A 556 -12.60 0.66 -42.49
C PRO A 556 -13.40 1.51 -41.51
N VAL A 557 -12.70 2.34 -40.77
CA VAL A 557 -13.28 3.28 -39.81
C VAL A 557 -12.72 4.67 -40.08
N THR A 558 -13.59 5.68 -40.10
CA THR A 558 -13.21 7.09 -40.15
C THR A 558 -13.72 7.80 -38.94
N LYS A 559 -12.82 8.37 -38.15
CA LYS A 559 -13.13 9.17 -36.92
C LYS A 559 -12.31 10.45 -36.87
N THR A 560 -12.87 11.47 -36.21
CA THR A 560 -12.10 12.65 -35.80
C THR A 560 -11.49 12.35 -34.43
N VAL A 561 -10.16 12.49 -34.35
CA VAL A 561 -9.39 12.19 -33.15
C VAL A 561 -8.70 13.44 -32.64
N ARG A 562 -8.58 13.55 -31.32
CA ARG A 562 -7.92 14.68 -30.63
C ARG A 562 -6.45 14.38 -30.46
N GLY A 563 -5.61 15.41 -30.62
CA GLY A 563 -4.20 15.37 -30.26
C GLY A 563 -3.92 15.51 -28.78
N GLY A 564 -2.68 15.74 -28.43
CA GLY A 564 -2.19 15.91 -27.07
C GLY A 564 -0.70 16.20 -27.01
N GLU A 565 -0.13 16.18 -25.80
CA GLU A 565 1.30 16.45 -25.59
C GLU A 565 2.23 15.42 -26.28
N VAL A 566 1.71 14.23 -26.61
CA VAL A 566 2.42 13.19 -27.37
C VAL A 566 1.95 13.17 -28.80
N GLY A 567 0.64 13.35 -29.04
CA GLY A 567 0.02 13.38 -30.35
C GLY A 567 -0.84 12.17 -30.65
N LEU A 568 -0.95 11.82 -31.93
CA LEU A 568 -1.65 10.64 -32.40
C LEU A 568 -0.71 9.43 -32.42
N ILE A 569 -1.12 8.33 -31.83
CA ILE A 569 -0.34 7.09 -31.73
C ILE A 569 -1.08 5.98 -32.47
N ILE A 570 -0.44 5.36 -33.46
CA ILE A 570 -0.95 4.13 -34.10
C ILE A 570 -0.09 2.96 -33.62
N ASP A 571 -0.74 1.99 -32.94
CA ASP A 571 -0.06 0.87 -32.27
C ASP A 571 -0.49 -0.47 -32.84
N CYS A 572 0.31 -1.01 -33.75
CA CYS A 572 0.12 -2.33 -34.39
C CYS A 572 0.92 -3.45 -33.70
N ARG A 573 1.38 -3.29 -32.47
CA ARG A 573 2.21 -4.28 -31.75
C ARG A 573 1.46 -5.55 -31.33
N GLY A 574 0.15 -5.61 -31.58
CA GLY A 574 -0.73 -6.72 -31.21
C GLY A 574 -1.48 -6.53 -29.89
N ARG A 575 -2.57 -7.27 -29.75
CA ARG A 575 -3.39 -7.34 -28.54
C ARG A 575 -3.73 -8.82 -28.25
N PRO A 576 -2.92 -9.49 -27.38
CA PRO A 576 -1.80 -8.97 -26.54
C PRO A 576 -0.55 -8.60 -27.35
N ILE A 577 0.33 -7.76 -26.76
CA ILE A 577 1.56 -7.29 -27.40
C ILE A 577 2.48 -8.47 -27.75
N ALA A 578 2.92 -8.55 -29.00
CA ALA A 578 3.74 -9.64 -29.57
C ALA A 578 5.24 -9.41 -29.31
N PHE A 579 5.74 -9.80 -28.13
CA PHE A 579 7.14 -9.61 -27.71
C PHE A 579 8.16 -10.47 -28.51
N GLY A 580 7.78 -11.65 -28.97
CA GLY A 580 8.68 -12.64 -29.54
C GLY A 580 8.99 -13.79 -28.56
N GLU A 581 9.63 -14.84 -29.08
CA GLU A 581 9.81 -16.10 -28.33
C GLU A 581 11.18 -16.21 -27.63
N SER A 582 12.20 -15.51 -28.12
CA SER A 582 13.55 -15.56 -27.54
C SER A 582 13.94 -14.25 -26.85
N PRO A 583 14.83 -14.29 -25.83
CA PRO A 583 15.32 -13.09 -25.16
C PRO A 583 15.89 -12.03 -26.12
N ASN A 584 16.61 -12.47 -27.17
CA ASN A 584 17.19 -11.57 -28.17
C ASN A 584 16.09 -10.91 -29.04
N SER A 585 15.08 -11.67 -29.46
CA SER A 585 13.96 -11.11 -30.26
C SER A 585 13.12 -10.15 -29.43
N ILE A 586 12.92 -10.43 -28.15
CA ILE A 586 12.24 -9.52 -27.21
C ILE A 586 13.01 -8.20 -27.09
N LYS A 587 14.30 -8.28 -26.82
CA LYS A 587 15.15 -7.12 -26.66
C LYS A 587 15.21 -6.26 -27.93
N ASP A 588 15.34 -6.87 -29.12
CA ASP A 588 15.36 -6.18 -30.42
C ASP A 588 14.04 -5.43 -30.65
N ARG A 589 12.89 -6.10 -30.43
CA ARG A 589 11.56 -5.48 -30.62
C ARG A 589 11.38 -4.32 -29.64
N VAL A 590 11.67 -4.50 -28.34
CA VAL A 590 11.52 -3.45 -27.33
C VAL A 590 12.46 -2.28 -27.62
N THR A 591 13.69 -2.51 -28.07
CA THR A 591 14.60 -1.44 -28.48
C THR A 591 13.99 -0.61 -29.62
N LYS A 592 13.44 -1.24 -30.65
CA LYS A 592 12.78 -0.54 -31.77
C LYS A 592 11.57 0.28 -31.29
N TRP A 593 10.78 -0.24 -30.35
CA TRP A 593 9.63 0.49 -29.80
C TRP A 593 10.05 1.69 -28.94
N VAL A 594 11.12 1.54 -28.16
CA VAL A 594 11.71 2.63 -27.36
C VAL A 594 12.22 3.75 -28.26
N GLU A 595 12.90 3.39 -29.37
CA GLU A 595 13.39 4.34 -30.38
C GLU A 595 12.23 5.04 -31.10
N ALA A 596 11.26 4.27 -31.60
CA ALA A 596 10.10 4.80 -32.33
C ALA A 596 9.26 5.78 -31.48
N ALA A 597 9.17 5.55 -30.18
CA ALA A 597 8.46 6.40 -29.22
C ALA A 597 9.35 7.47 -28.56
N ALA A 598 10.66 7.51 -28.88
CA ALA A 598 11.65 8.42 -28.26
C ALA A 598 11.55 8.48 -26.73
N LEU A 599 11.49 7.29 -26.08
CA LEU A 599 11.18 7.23 -24.65
C LEU A 599 12.28 7.77 -23.74
N TYR A 600 13.55 7.60 -24.12
CA TYR A 600 14.71 7.98 -23.29
C TYR A 600 15.71 8.77 -24.14
N PRO A 601 15.36 10.02 -24.57
CA PRO A 601 16.26 10.83 -25.38
C PRO A 601 17.52 11.22 -24.59
N GLU A 602 18.67 11.27 -25.28
CA GLU A 602 19.91 11.74 -24.69
C GLU A 602 19.76 13.19 -24.23
N GLN A 603 20.04 13.45 -22.95
CA GLN A 603 20.03 14.79 -22.42
C GLN A 603 21.37 15.50 -22.65
N LYS A 604 21.38 16.46 -23.59
CA LYS A 604 22.57 17.25 -23.92
C LYS A 604 22.92 18.36 -22.90
N ASN A 605 22.11 18.62 -21.88
CA ASN A 605 22.28 19.79 -21.01
C ASN A 605 22.40 19.44 -19.51
N ARG A 606 23.65 19.34 -19.03
CA ARG A 606 23.93 19.58 -17.60
C ARG A 606 24.00 21.10 -17.40
N PRO A 607 23.35 21.69 -16.38
CA PRO A 607 23.48 23.11 -16.09
C PRO A 607 24.95 23.49 -15.91
N SER A 608 25.38 24.50 -16.62
CA SER A 608 26.77 25.01 -16.57
C SER A 608 27.07 25.58 -15.17
N LYS A 609 28.35 25.63 -14.78
CA LYS A 609 28.77 26.24 -13.50
C LYS A 609 28.22 27.70 -13.35
N LYS A 610 28.02 28.45 -14.45
CA LYS A 610 27.47 29.81 -14.43
C LYS A 610 25.98 29.86 -14.11
N GLU A 611 25.18 28.88 -14.60
CA GLU A 611 23.74 28.81 -14.30
C GLU A 611 23.49 28.39 -12.84
N LYS A 612 24.37 27.57 -12.26
CA LYS A 612 24.30 27.24 -10.82
C LYS A 612 24.51 28.44 -9.89
N GLN A 613 25.26 29.47 -10.32
CA GLN A 613 25.51 30.66 -9.52
C GLN A 613 24.33 31.64 -9.45
N GLN A 614 23.34 31.49 -10.32
CA GLN A 614 22.12 32.35 -10.35
C GLN A 614 20.95 31.78 -9.56
N LEU A 615 21.09 30.54 -9.00
CA LEU A 615 20.02 29.95 -8.22
C LEU A 615 19.96 30.57 -6.82
N SER A 616 18.75 30.94 -6.39
CA SER A 616 18.50 31.36 -5.01
C SER A 616 18.82 30.22 -4.06
N VAL A 617 19.36 30.55 -2.89
CA VAL A 617 19.84 29.60 -1.87
C VAL A 617 18.79 29.46 -0.80
N SER A 618 18.43 28.22 -0.45
CA SER A 618 17.64 27.95 0.74
C SER A 618 18.56 27.81 1.95
N GLU A 619 18.33 28.59 3.00
CA GLU A 619 19.11 28.47 4.23
C GLU A 619 18.82 27.15 4.99
N LYS A 620 17.63 26.62 4.83
CA LYS A 620 17.14 25.42 5.52
C LYS A 620 16.27 24.61 4.57
N ALA A 621 16.32 23.29 4.68
CA ALA A 621 15.44 22.38 3.97
C ALA A 621 15.04 21.22 4.89
N GLN A 622 13.91 20.58 4.60
CA GLN A 622 13.48 19.39 5.35
C GLN A 622 14.11 18.11 4.83
N VAL A 623 14.34 17.16 5.73
CA VAL A 623 14.81 15.79 5.43
C VAL A 623 13.62 14.88 5.17
N PHE A 624 13.61 14.15 4.06
CA PHE A 624 12.58 13.14 3.75
C PHE A 624 12.77 11.84 4.54
N SER A 625 14.00 11.48 4.85
CA SER A 625 14.32 10.24 5.59
C SER A 625 15.14 10.56 6.83
N PRO A 626 14.57 10.40 8.04
CA PRO A 626 15.35 10.49 9.27
C PRO A 626 16.39 9.36 9.28
N GLY A 627 17.61 9.66 9.75
CA GLY A 627 18.68 8.69 9.87
C GLY A 627 18.39 7.64 10.97
N LEU A 628 19.09 6.51 10.88
CA LEU A 628 19.04 5.47 11.90
C LEU A 628 19.71 5.96 13.20
N LYS A 629 19.10 5.61 14.34
CA LYS A 629 19.63 5.96 15.66
C LYS A 629 20.80 5.04 16.01
N VAL A 630 21.98 5.61 16.19
CA VAL A 630 23.20 4.91 16.66
C VAL A 630 23.79 5.73 17.80
N LYS A 631 23.52 5.36 19.03
CA LYS A 631 23.89 6.13 20.24
C LYS A 631 24.45 5.21 21.32
N ASN A 632 25.62 5.55 21.85
CA ASN A 632 26.24 4.78 22.93
C ASN A 632 25.53 4.96 24.30
N ASN A 633 24.93 6.11 24.52
CA ASN A 633 24.18 6.41 25.73
C ASN A 633 22.93 7.22 25.38
N THR A 634 21.76 6.64 25.62
CA THR A 634 20.47 7.30 25.35
C THR A 634 19.40 6.80 26.29
N LYS A 635 18.53 7.71 26.70
CA LYS A 635 17.35 7.37 27.47
C LYS A 635 16.29 6.78 26.55
N LEU A 636 15.85 5.56 26.84
CA LEU A 636 14.77 4.89 26.16
C LEU A 636 13.58 4.71 27.12
N VAL A 637 12.38 5.04 26.68
CA VAL A 637 11.14 4.72 27.36
C VAL A 637 10.37 3.77 26.46
N LYS A 638 10.18 2.52 26.89
CA LYS A 638 9.55 1.47 26.09
C LYS A 638 8.39 0.83 26.84
N SER A 639 7.25 0.78 26.19
CA SER A 639 6.08 0.05 26.69
C SER A 639 6.14 -1.41 26.27
N ARG A 640 5.81 -2.29 27.21
CA ARG A 640 5.71 -3.74 27.03
C ARG A 640 4.30 -4.15 27.43
N ALA A 641 3.47 -4.53 26.46
CA ALA A 641 2.05 -4.81 26.68
C ALA A 641 1.67 -6.18 26.13
N LEU A 642 0.84 -6.88 26.88
CA LEU A 642 0.20 -8.13 26.46
C LEU A 642 -0.78 -7.89 25.31
N PRO A 643 -1.02 -8.86 24.45
CA PRO A 643 -2.00 -8.77 23.37
C PRO A 643 -3.46 -8.74 23.87
N ILE A 644 -3.71 -9.26 25.06
CA ILE A 644 -4.99 -9.23 25.79
C ILE A 644 -4.72 -8.93 27.27
N ASN A 645 -5.73 -8.57 28.05
CA ASN A 645 -5.58 -8.35 29.47
C ASN A 645 -5.04 -9.59 30.21
N GLY A 646 -4.16 -9.36 31.16
CA GLY A 646 -3.48 -10.39 31.92
C GLY A 646 -2.93 -9.84 33.24
N LYS A 647 -1.97 -10.54 33.84
CA LYS A 647 -1.35 -10.21 35.10
C LYS A 647 -0.02 -9.47 34.90
N VAL A 648 0.10 -8.28 35.43
CA VAL A 648 1.36 -7.51 35.48
C VAL A 648 2.11 -7.89 36.74
N LEU A 649 3.39 -8.25 36.63
CA LEU A 649 4.18 -8.80 37.75
C LEU A 649 4.92 -7.73 38.56
N PRO A 650 5.69 -6.79 37.93
CA PRO A 650 6.48 -5.81 38.68
C PRO A 650 5.63 -4.63 39.17
N LYS A 651 6.20 -3.85 40.10
CA LYS A 651 5.64 -2.61 40.65
C LYS A 651 6.35 -1.39 40.07
N ILE A 652 5.72 -0.23 40.16
CA ILE A 652 6.38 1.06 39.82
C ILE A 652 7.60 1.23 40.73
N GLY A 653 8.75 1.50 40.10
CA GLY A 653 10.02 1.67 40.75
C GLY A 653 10.94 0.46 40.72
N ASP A 654 10.43 -0.72 40.46
CA ASP A 654 11.24 -1.93 40.38
C ASP A 654 12.26 -1.85 39.24
N GLN A 655 13.45 -2.45 39.48
CA GLN A 655 14.49 -2.66 38.44
C GLN A 655 14.27 -4.04 37.82
N VAL A 656 14.35 -4.10 36.49
CA VAL A 656 14.19 -5.32 35.74
C VAL A 656 15.39 -5.54 34.81
N LEU A 657 15.72 -6.82 34.59
CA LEU A 657 16.67 -7.25 33.56
C LEU A 657 15.93 -7.48 32.25
N SER A 658 16.66 -7.51 31.12
CA SER A 658 16.07 -7.69 29.79
C SER A 658 15.30 -9.01 29.63
N THR A 659 15.65 -10.03 30.38
CA THR A 659 15.06 -11.38 30.37
C THR A 659 13.94 -11.58 31.39
N ASP A 660 13.67 -10.61 32.26
CA ASP A 660 12.63 -10.74 33.27
C ASP A 660 11.23 -10.70 32.64
N VAL A 661 10.35 -11.59 33.10
CA VAL A 661 8.93 -11.58 32.72
C VAL A 661 8.23 -10.42 33.42
N VAL A 662 7.64 -9.52 32.66
CA VAL A 662 6.95 -8.33 33.20
C VAL A 662 5.44 -8.43 33.17
N ALA A 663 4.89 -9.28 32.31
CA ALA A 663 3.46 -9.56 32.28
C ALA A 663 3.19 -10.95 31.69
N GLU A 664 2.10 -11.58 32.13
CA GLU A 664 1.68 -12.90 31.68
C GLU A 664 0.16 -12.96 31.49
N THR A 665 -0.29 -13.75 30.52
CA THR A 665 -1.70 -14.03 30.27
C THR A 665 -1.90 -15.39 29.68
N PHE A 666 -3.15 -15.83 29.60
CA PHE A 666 -3.54 -17.05 28.89
C PHE A 666 -4.36 -16.64 27.67
N MET A 667 -3.80 -16.82 26.49
CA MET A 667 -4.56 -16.64 25.24
C MET A 667 -5.65 -17.69 25.15
N PRO A 668 -6.89 -17.32 24.82
CA PRO A 668 -7.96 -18.29 24.59
C PRO A 668 -7.52 -19.31 23.54
N GLY A 669 -7.77 -20.58 23.83
CA GLY A 669 -7.44 -21.68 22.93
C GLY A 669 -8.14 -21.58 21.56
N ASP A 670 -7.73 -22.44 20.65
CA ASP A 670 -8.30 -22.50 19.31
C ASP A 670 -9.78 -22.87 19.36
N ILE A 671 -10.52 -22.40 18.35
CA ILE A 671 -11.98 -22.61 18.25
C ILE A 671 -12.26 -23.70 17.22
N TYR A 672 -13.04 -24.68 17.62
CA TYR A 672 -13.45 -25.82 16.79
C TYR A 672 -14.97 -25.83 16.62
N PRO A 673 -15.51 -25.30 15.53
CA PRO A 673 -16.93 -25.40 15.22
C PRO A 673 -17.26 -26.77 14.65
N ILE A 674 -18.30 -27.38 15.16
CA ILE A 674 -18.80 -28.71 14.75
C ILE A 674 -20.27 -28.55 14.41
N ASN A 675 -20.66 -28.75 13.15
CA ASN A 675 -22.06 -28.74 12.76
C ASN A 675 -22.72 -30.08 13.12
N LEU A 676 -23.48 -30.10 14.23
CA LEU A 676 -24.18 -31.30 14.73
C LEU A 676 -25.33 -31.68 13.79
N SER A 677 -26.09 -30.71 13.27
CA SER A 677 -27.22 -30.99 12.37
C SER A 677 -26.77 -31.75 11.12
N THR A 678 -25.70 -31.30 10.49
CA THR A 678 -25.14 -31.95 9.29
C THR A 678 -24.58 -33.32 9.62
N ARG A 679 -23.85 -33.50 10.74
CA ARG A 679 -23.23 -34.76 11.11
C ARG A 679 -24.23 -35.82 11.60
N LEU A 680 -25.31 -35.41 12.26
CA LEU A 680 -26.37 -36.30 12.75
C LEU A 680 -27.51 -36.45 11.73
N SER A 681 -27.49 -35.64 10.61
CA SER A 681 -28.55 -35.56 9.61
C SER A 681 -29.94 -35.26 10.22
N ILE A 682 -29.99 -34.33 11.17
CA ILE A 682 -31.22 -33.88 11.84
C ILE A 682 -31.35 -32.36 11.74
N PRO A 683 -32.59 -31.83 11.70
CA PRO A 683 -32.78 -30.37 11.71
C PRO A 683 -32.33 -29.74 13.04
N PRO A 684 -31.93 -28.47 13.08
CA PRO A 684 -31.51 -27.78 14.30
C PRO A 684 -32.56 -27.82 15.43
N SER A 685 -33.86 -27.83 15.09
CA SER A 685 -34.96 -27.91 16.05
C SER A 685 -34.94 -29.15 16.91
N ASP A 686 -34.39 -30.26 16.42
CA ASP A 686 -34.39 -31.57 17.08
C ASP A 686 -33.11 -31.83 17.88
N LEU A 687 -32.10 -30.95 17.72
CA LEU A 687 -30.82 -31.05 18.41
C LEU A 687 -30.88 -31.03 19.94
N PRO A 688 -31.74 -30.21 20.60
CA PRO A 688 -31.80 -30.18 22.06
C PRO A 688 -32.07 -31.56 22.70
N GLU A 689 -32.75 -32.45 21.97
CA GLU A 689 -33.02 -33.81 22.46
C GLU A 689 -31.84 -34.77 22.27
N CYS A 690 -30.91 -34.44 21.37
CA CYS A 690 -29.77 -35.27 20.97
C CYS A 690 -28.46 -34.85 21.63
N VAL A 691 -28.30 -33.60 22.00
CA VAL A 691 -27.08 -33.04 22.59
C VAL A 691 -26.95 -33.51 24.05
N LYS A 692 -25.77 -34.01 24.41
CA LYS A 692 -25.46 -34.57 25.75
C LYS A 692 -24.64 -33.61 26.62
N VAL A 693 -24.28 -32.47 26.10
CA VAL A 693 -23.41 -31.46 26.74
C VAL A 693 -24.08 -30.09 26.79
N LYS A 694 -23.64 -29.25 27.68
CA LYS A 694 -24.16 -27.87 27.89
C LYS A 694 -23.04 -26.83 27.70
N VAL A 695 -23.42 -25.60 27.44
CA VAL A 695 -22.48 -24.46 27.42
C VAL A 695 -21.76 -24.40 28.78
N GLY A 696 -20.43 -24.33 28.75
CA GLY A 696 -19.55 -24.34 29.90
C GLY A 696 -18.96 -25.73 30.26
N ASP A 697 -19.48 -26.84 29.70
CA ASP A 697 -18.95 -28.16 29.99
C ASP A 697 -17.53 -28.32 29.43
N ARG A 698 -16.65 -28.94 30.24
CA ARG A 698 -15.33 -29.40 29.79
C ARG A 698 -15.45 -30.77 29.13
N ILE A 699 -14.92 -30.89 27.95
CA ILE A 699 -15.02 -32.10 27.11
C ILE A 699 -13.63 -32.67 26.86
N SER A 700 -13.52 -33.96 27.00
CA SER A 700 -12.34 -34.75 26.62
C SER A 700 -12.43 -35.19 25.15
N ILE A 701 -11.28 -35.50 24.57
CA ILE A 701 -11.23 -36.14 23.23
C ILE A 701 -12.02 -37.44 23.27
N ASP A 702 -12.74 -37.78 22.19
CA ASP A 702 -13.63 -38.96 22.07
C ASP A 702 -14.83 -38.98 23.02
N GLN A 703 -15.05 -37.96 23.84
CA GLN A 703 -16.27 -37.85 24.65
C GLN A 703 -17.49 -37.72 23.75
N ILE A 704 -18.57 -38.40 24.07
CA ILE A 704 -19.85 -38.31 23.34
C ILE A 704 -20.47 -36.94 23.61
N ILE A 705 -20.64 -36.15 22.55
CA ILE A 705 -21.24 -34.80 22.60
C ILE A 705 -22.69 -34.77 22.13
N ALA A 706 -23.05 -35.71 21.25
CA ALA A 706 -24.43 -35.87 20.80
C ALA A 706 -24.71 -37.30 20.37
N GLU A 707 -25.99 -37.71 20.48
CA GLU A 707 -26.48 -39.05 20.15
C GLU A 707 -27.91 -38.99 19.66
N THR A 708 -28.22 -39.56 18.50
CA THR A 708 -29.60 -39.63 17.99
C THR A 708 -30.38 -40.75 18.73
N LYS A 709 -31.72 -40.63 18.86
CA LYS A 709 -32.56 -41.65 19.51
C LYS A 709 -32.61 -42.97 18.77
N GLY A 710 -32.28 -42.97 17.45
CA GLY A 710 -32.42 -44.16 16.59
C GLY A 710 -33.87 -44.59 16.35
N ILE A 711 -34.12 -45.51 15.41
CA ILE A 711 -35.42 -46.10 15.17
C ILE A 711 -35.58 -47.26 16.15
N PHE A 712 -36.56 -47.18 17.05
CA PHE A 712 -36.80 -48.15 18.15
C PHE A 712 -35.59 -48.42 19.02
N GLY A 713 -34.68 -47.42 19.17
CA GLY A 713 -33.44 -47.56 19.95
C GLY A 713 -32.29 -48.25 19.23
N MET A 714 -32.49 -48.73 17.99
CA MET A 714 -31.45 -49.24 17.09
C MET A 714 -30.98 -48.19 16.09
N PHE A 715 -29.78 -48.35 15.52
CA PHE A 715 -29.17 -47.41 14.55
C PHE A 715 -28.94 -45.99 15.09
N LYS A 716 -28.44 -45.90 16.33
CA LYS A 716 -28.04 -44.63 16.90
C LYS A 716 -26.79 -44.08 16.23
N THR A 717 -26.82 -42.79 15.81
CA THR A 717 -25.61 -42.08 15.40
C THR A 717 -25.04 -41.41 16.63
N ILE A 718 -23.78 -41.73 16.96
CA ILE A 718 -23.05 -41.15 18.08
C ILE A 718 -21.99 -40.22 17.52
N LEU A 719 -21.96 -38.99 18.01
CA LEU A 719 -20.94 -38.03 17.68
C LEU A 719 -20.02 -37.80 18.88
N LYS A 720 -18.73 -38.03 18.65
CA LYS A 720 -17.68 -37.83 19.61
C LYS A 720 -16.93 -36.52 19.36
N ALA A 721 -16.42 -35.90 20.41
CA ALA A 721 -15.61 -34.73 20.34
C ALA A 721 -14.26 -35.05 19.65
N PRO A 722 -13.90 -34.34 18.58
CA PRO A 722 -12.63 -34.57 17.89
C PRO A 722 -11.43 -34.03 18.65
N GLN A 723 -11.69 -33.19 19.64
CA GLN A 723 -10.68 -32.51 20.45
C GLN A 723 -11.21 -32.21 21.85
N ALA A 724 -10.30 -32.12 22.82
CA ALA A 724 -10.59 -31.68 24.16
C ALA A 724 -10.80 -30.15 24.19
N GLY A 725 -11.74 -29.67 24.98
CA GLY A 725 -12.04 -28.25 25.09
C GLY A 725 -13.21 -27.95 26.02
N THR A 726 -13.68 -26.69 25.99
CA THR A 726 -14.89 -26.27 26.71
C THR A 726 -15.96 -25.90 25.69
N VAL A 727 -17.21 -26.31 25.92
CA VAL A 727 -18.35 -25.90 25.09
C VAL A 727 -18.60 -24.41 25.27
N GLU A 728 -18.38 -23.62 24.24
CA GLU A 728 -18.56 -22.18 24.29
C GLU A 728 -19.98 -21.76 23.89
N THR A 729 -20.50 -22.34 22.81
CA THR A 729 -21.87 -22.06 22.34
C THR A 729 -22.49 -23.31 21.71
N ILE A 730 -23.82 -23.36 21.76
CA ILE A 730 -24.65 -24.32 21.03
C ILE A 730 -25.73 -23.50 20.32
N SER A 731 -25.81 -23.59 19.00
CA SER A 731 -26.75 -22.78 18.20
C SER A 731 -28.02 -23.55 17.86
N ASP A 732 -29.16 -23.00 18.26
CA ASP A 732 -30.49 -23.52 17.92
C ASP A 732 -30.88 -23.20 16.46
N VAL A 733 -30.15 -22.29 15.80
CA VAL A 733 -30.47 -21.82 14.44
C VAL A 733 -29.72 -22.63 13.39
N THR A 734 -28.42 -22.86 13.62
CA THR A 734 -27.54 -23.53 12.65
C THR A 734 -27.24 -24.98 13.04
N GLY A 735 -27.51 -25.35 14.29
CA GLY A 735 -27.15 -26.65 14.84
C GLY A 735 -25.65 -26.83 15.05
N GLN A 736 -24.91 -25.73 15.20
CA GLN A 736 -23.48 -25.73 15.40
C GLN A 736 -23.14 -25.68 16.89
N ILE A 737 -22.19 -26.52 17.34
CA ILE A 737 -21.52 -26.40 18.62
C ILE A 737 -20.10 -25.86 18.42
N ILE A 738 -19.71 -24.95 19.28
CA ILE A 738 -18.35 -24.37 19.28
C ILE A 738 -17.61 -24.89 20.51
N LEU A 739 -16.48 -25.58 20.27
CA LEU A 739 -15.55 -26.01 21.31
C LEU A 739 -14.36 -25.07 21.34
N ARG A 740 -13.98 -24.62 22.53
CA ARG A 740 -12.76 -23.85 22.78
C ARG A 740 -11.68 -24.74 23.38
N GLY A 741 -10.53 -24.82 22.70
CA GLY A 741 -9.34 -25.56 23.15
C GLY A 741 -8.72 -25.01 24.44
N GLN A 742 -7.68 -25.64 24.92
CA GLN A 742 -6.97 -25.20 26.13
C GLN A 742 -6.30 -23.85 25.90
N PRO A 743 -6.34 -22.94 26.89
CA PRO A 743 -5.63 -21.67 26.82
C PRO A 743 -4.12 -21.88 26.72
N HIS A 744 -3.46 -21.05 25.92
CA HIS A 744 -2.01 -21.04 25.77
C HIS A 744 -1.37 -19.92 26.61
N PRO A 745 -0.35 -20.23 27.45
CA PRO A 745 0.33 -19.21 28.23
C PRO A 745 1.14 -18.29 27.31
N VAL A 746 1.05 -16.99 27.52
CA VAL A 746 1.83 -15.95 26.84
C VAL A 746 2.45 -15.05 27.90
N SER A 747 3.78 -14.91 27.85
CA SER A 747 4.54 -14.00 28.71
C SER A 747 5.28 -12.96 27.87
N ILE A 748 5.45 -11.78 28.44
CA ILE A 748 6.23 -10.70 27.85
C ILE A 748 7.44 -10.43 28.72
N LEU A 749 8.62 -10.46 28.10
CA LEU A 749 9.89 -10.08 28.73
C LEU A 749 10.08 -8.56 28.73
N ALA A 750 10.90 -8.04 29.65
CA ALA A 750 11.25 -6.63 29.70
C ALA A 750 11.97 -6.17 28.42
N PHE A 751 12.80 -7.02 27.83
CA PHE A 751 13.60 -6.78 26.64
C PHE A 751 14.71 -5.73 26.79
N THR A 752 14.56 -4.80 27.73
CA THR A 752 15.55 -3.77 28.05
C THR A 752 15.73 -3.69 29.56
N PRO A 753 16.96 -3.66 30.08
CA PRO A 753 17.16 -3.48 31.52
C PRO A 753 16.75 -2.06 31.89
N GLY A 754 16.11 -1.87 33.05
CA GLY A 754 15.71 -0.54 33.45
C GLY A 754 14.71 -0.50 34.59
N LYS A 755 14.16 0.69 34.85
CA LYS A 755 13.22 0.97 35.92
C LYS A 755 11.78 1.04 35.40
N ILE A 756 10.85 0.39 36.08
CA ILE A 756 9.42 0.51 35.82
C ILE A 756 8.92 1.90 36.18
N VAL A 757 8.46 2.68 35.22
CA VAL A 757 7.97 4.06 35.42
C VAL A 757 6.45 4.17 35.35
N LYS A 758 5.78 3.22 34.71
CA LYS A 758 4.31 3.20 34.59
C LYS A 758 3.81 1.77 34.51
N ILE A 759 2.70 1.49 35.15
CA ILE A 759 1.92 0.27 34.99
C ILE A 759 0.69 0.59 34.11
N MET A 760 0.52 -0.14 33.04
CA MET A 760 -0.71 -0.18 32.28
C MET A 760 -1.57 -1.29 32.90
N LYS A 761 -2.63 -0.90 33.59
CA LYS A 761 -3.47 -1.85 34.35
C LYS A 761 -3.90 -3.02 33.47
N ASP A 762 -3.68 -4.24 33.96
CA ASP A 762 -4.01 -5.51 33.33
C ASP A 762 -3.39 -5.73 31.94
N GLN A 763 -2.50 -4.84 31.47
CA GLN A 763 -1.92 -4.91 30.13
C GLN A 763 -0.40 -5.05 30.12
N GLY A 764 0.32 -4.35 31.00
CA GLY A 764 1.77 -4.40 31.00
C GLY A 764 2.44 -3.22 31.71
N VAL A 765 3.65 -2.88 31.24
CA VAL A 765 4.49 -1.87 31.91
C VAL A 765 5.16 -0.94 30.91
N THR A 766 5.58 0.23 31.39
CA THR A 766 6.52 1.11 30.69
C THR A 766 7.85 1.12 31.44
N ILE A 767 8.92 0.83 30.74
CA ILE A 767 10.28 0.72 31.28
C ILE A 767 11.09 1.93 30.80
N GLU A 768 11.76 2.58 31.71
CA GLU A 768 12.74 3.63 31.44
C GLU A 768 14.13 3.06 31.59
N SER A 769 14.94 3.19 30.55
CA SER A 769 16.27 2.57 30.46
C SER A 769 17.27 3.58 29.97
N ASN A 770 18.51 3.47 30.43
CA ASN A 770 19.66 4.15 29.89
C ASN A 770 20.50 3.10 29.14
N ILE A 771 20.66 3.21 27.83
CA ILE A 771 21.16 2.15 26.98
C ILE A 771 22.06 2.64 25.85
N SER A 772 22.88 1.72 25.32
CA SER A 772 23.47 1.80 24.00
C SER A 772 22.47 1.26 22.98
N LEU A 773 22.11 2.05 21.96
CA LEU A 773 21.09 1.75 20.97
C LEU A 773 21.65 1.81 19.58
N ILE A 774 21.48 0.73 18.82
CA ILE A 774 21.74 0.66 17.39
C ILE A 774 20.46 0.24 16.68
N GLN A 775 19.97 1.07 15.76
CA GLN A 775 18.88 0.68 14.85
C GLN A 775 19.46 0.11 13.57
N GLY A 776 18.92 -1.02 13.12
CA GLY A 776 19.11 -1.54 11.77
C GLY A 776 18.10 -0.97 10.78
N ILE A 777 18.37 -1.14 9.50
CA ILE A 777 17.45 -0.72 8.44
C ILE A 777 16.37 -1.79 8.16
N PHE A 778 16.78 -3.07 8.26
CA PHE A 778 15.92 -4.22 8.02
C PHE A 778 16.38 -5.41 8.88
N GLY A 779 15.47 -6.27 9.27
CA GLY A 779 15.77 -7.50 10.00
C GLY A 779 14.63 -8.51 9.85
N ILE A 780 14.90 -9.75 10.23
CA ILE A 780 13.98 -10.88 10.31
C ILE A 780 14.19 -11.64 11.62
N GLY A 781 13.19 -12.41 12.04
CA GLY A 781 13.21 -13.05 13.33
C GLY A 781 12.75 -12.14 14.48
N GLY A 782 12.48 -12.75 15.63
CA GLY A 782 11.90 -12.09 16.81
C GLY A 782 12.92 -11.49 17.76
N GLU A 783 12.59 -11.52 19.06
CA GLU A 783 13.46 -11.10 20.15
C GLU A 783 14.46 -12.22 20.46
N ALA A 784 15.73 -11.87 20.62
CA ALA A 784 16.79 -12.76 21.01
C ALA A 784 17.78 -12.06 21.96
N PHE A 785 18.49 -12.85 22.76
CA PHE A 785 19.39 -12.38 23.80
C PHE A 785 20.70 -13.15 23.75
N GLY A 786 21.82 -12.48 23.79
CA GLY A 786 23.14 -13.11 23.78
C GLY A 786 24.29 -12.14 23.92
N LYS A 787 25.50 -12.66 23.99
CA LYS A 787 26.71 -11.83 24.01
C LYS A 787 27.12 -11.45 22.59
N ILE A 788 27.52 -10.20 22.37
CA ILE A 788 28.06 -9.77 21.09
C ILE A 788 29.43 -10.41 20.86
N LYS A 789 29.65 -10.98 19.67
CA LYS A 789 30.94 -11.54 19.21
C LYS A 789 31.26 -11.04 17.82
N LEU A 790 32.46 -10.48 17.64
CA LEU A 790 32.95 -10.04 16.35
C LEU A 790 33.55 -11.21 15.54
N ALA A 791 33.00 -11.46 14.36
CA ALA A 791 33.51 -12.43 13.41
C ALA A 791 34.37 -11.78 12.31
N CYS A 792 34.11 -10.50 12.01
CA CYS A 792 34.87 -9.68 11.05
C CYS A 792 35.72 -8.62 11.77
N LYS A 793 36.90 -8.32 11.21
CA LYS A 793 37.82 -7.32 11.78
C LYS A 793 37.60 -5.92 11.21
N SER A 794 36.90 -5.80 10.10
CA SER A 794 36.58 -4.52 9.46
C SER A 794 35.13 -4.47 8.93
N PRO A 795 34.58 -3.27 8.78
CA PRO A 795 33.23 -3.11 8.26
C PRO A 795 33.07 -3.50 6.78
N GLU A 796 34.13 -3.66 6.02
CA GLU A 796 34.13 -4.04 4.61
C GLU A 796 34.14 -5.57 4.40
N GLU A 797 34.49 -6.35 5.43
CA GLU A 797 34.59 -7.78 5.32
C GLU A 797 33.21 -8.47 5.21
N THR A 798 33.10 -9.43 4.28
CA THR A 798 31.91 -10.29 4.17
C THR A 798 31.92 -11.32 5.31
N LEU A 799 30.76 -11.55 5.93
CA LEU A 799 30.54 -12.62 6.90
C LEU A 799 30.18 -13.90 6.15
N ASP A 800 31.12 -14.83 6.11
CA ASP A 800 30.95 -16.17 5.54
C ASP A 800 31.14 -17.25 6.60
N SER A 801 30.84 -18.49 6.23
CA SER A 801 30.84 -19.66 7.13
C SER A 801 32.20 -19.93 7.79
N ASP A 802 33.32 -19.60 7.12
CA ASP A 802 34.71 -19.79 7.61
C ASP A 802 35.06 -18.88 8.81
N LYS A 803 34.30 -17.78 8.99
CA LYS A 803 34.48 -16.81 10.08
C LYS A 803 33.71 -17.18 11.36
N ILE A 804 32.86 -18.19 11.28
CA ILE A 804 32.01 -18.64 12.39
C ILE A 804 32.57 -19.92 13.00
N ASN A 805 32.79 -19.90 14.31
CA ASN A 805 33.35 -21.04 15.06
C ASN A 805 32.51 -21.39 16.29
N ASP A 806 32.76 -22.54 16.89
CA ASP A 806 31.97 -23.08 18.00
C ASP A 806 31.98 -22.20 19.27
N GLY A 807 33.01 -21.35 19.45
CA GLY A 807 33.09 -20.37 20.52
C GLY A 807 32.03 -19.25 20.44
N MET A 808 31.20 -19.24 19.42
CA MET A 808 30.14 -18.28 19.19
C MET A 808 28.73 -18.88 19.44
N GLU A 809 28.63 -20.03 20.10
CA GLU A 809 27.38 -20.62 20.56
C GLU A 809 26.62 -19.64 21.48
N GLY A 810 25.32 -19.48 21.30
CA GLY A 810 24.46 -18.55 22.05
C GLY A 810 24.78 -17.06 21.85
N ALA A 811 25.67 -16.71 20.91
CA ALA A 811 26.09 -15.33 20.69
C ALA A 811 25.28 -14.62 19.60
N ILE A 812 25.38 -13.27 19.64
CA ILE A 812 25.04 -12.37 18.56
C ILE A 812 26.32 -12.10 17.78
N ILE A 813 26.43 -12.68 16.59
CA ILE A 813 27.63 -12.62 15.76
C ILE A 813 27.57 -11.36 14.87
N VAL A 814 28.65 -10.59 14.89
CA VAL A 814 28.77 -9.35 14.10
C VAL A 814 29.71 -9.57 12.92
N GLY A 815 29.20 -9.32 11.72
CA GLY A 815 29.93 -9.26 10.47
C GLY A 815 30.26 -7.82 10.05
N GLY A 816 30.84 -7.67 8.87
CA GLY A 816 31.18 -6.37 8.29
C GLY A 816 30.19 -5.92 7.22
N SER A 817 30.36 -6.35 5.96
CA SER A 817 29.58 -5.85 4.82
C SER A 817 28.33 -6.68 4.53
N ARG A 818 28.47 -7.94 4.20
CA ARG A 818 27.40 -8.82 3.76
C ARG A 818 27.36 -10.11 4.58
N ILE A 819 26.15 -10.61 4.86
CA ILE A 819 25.89 -11.95 5.37
C ILE A 819 25.63 -12.88 4.18
N THR A 820 26.27 -14.05 4.12
CA THR A 820 25.97 -15.09 3.13
C THR A 820 25.00 -16.13 3.69
N SER A 821 24.25 -16.83 2.83
CA SER A 821 23.39 -17.95 3.25
C SER A 821 24.19 -19.06 3.96
N GLY A 822 25.44 -19.28 3.54
CA GLY A 822 26.38 -20.21 4.20
C GLY A 822 26.68 -19.81 5.65
N ALA A 823 26.92 -18.52 5.91
CA ALA A 823 27.12 -18.01 7.27
C ALA A 823 25.90 -18.24 8.16
N VAL A 824 24.68 -18.03 7.62
CA VAL A 824 23.43 -18.27 8.38
C VAL A 824 23.27 -19.73 8.73
N LYS A 825 23.51 -20.65 7.77
CA LYS A 825 23.45 -22.10 8.01
C LYS A 825 24.47 -22.55 9.08
N LYS A 826 25.69 -22.04 9.03
CA LYS A 826 26.73 -22.34 10.04
C LYS A 826 26.35 -21.76 11.41
N ALA A 827 25.87 -20.51 11.48
CA ALA A 827 25.43 -19.90 12.73
C ALA A 827 24.29 -20.69 13.40
N LEU A 828 23.30 -21.15 12.61
CA LEU A 828 22.24 -22.02 13.09
C LEU A 828 22.79 -23.36 13.63
N SER A 829 23.75 -23.98 12.93
CA SER A 829 24.33 -25.27 13.34
C SER A 829 25.08 -25.24 14.67
N ILE A 830 25.65 -24.09 15.03
CA ILE A 830 26.36 -23.89 16.31
C ILE A 830 25.45 -23.30 17.41
N GLY A 831 24.15 -23.05 17.11
CA GLY A 831 23.22 -22.48 18.11
C GLY A 831 23.42 -20.98 18.38
N ALA A 832 23.96 -20.20 17.46
CA ALA A 832 24.01 -18.73 17.57
C ALA A 832 22.57 -18.15 17.57
N VAL A 833 22.34 -17.08 18.32
CA VAL A 833 20.99 -16.49 18.48
C VAL A 833 20.75 -15.31 17.54
N GLY A 834 21.81 -14.68 17.01
CA GLY A 834 21.67 -13.54 16.13
C GLY A 834 22.84 -13.28 15.20
N LEU A 835 22.56 -12.64 14.07
CA LEU A 835 23.55 -12.14 13.10
C LEU A 835 23.31 -10.66 12.81
N VAL A 836 24.37 -9.85 12.80
CA VAL A 836 24.34 -8.42 12.49
C VAL A 836 25.39 -8.10 11.46
N SER A 837 25.05 -7.43 10.36
CA SER A 837 26.03 -6.98 9.34
C SER A 837 25.51 -5.77 8.56
N GLY A 838 26.30 -5.24 7.65
CA GLY A 838 25.93 -4.14 6.78
C GLY A 838 24.80 -4.50 5.84
N GLY A 839 24.86 -5.65 5.17
CA GLY A 839 23.90 -6.04 4.17
C GLY A 839 23.67 -7.55 4.04
N ILE A 840 22.73 -7.88 3.14
CA ILE A 840 22.44 -9.23 2.67
C ILE A 840 21.93 -9.14 1.22
N ASP A 841 22.25 -10.10 0.38
CA ASP A 841 21.65 -10.19 -0.94
C ASP A 841 20.20 -10.71 -0.87
N ASP A 842 19.30 -10.21 -1.73
CA ASP A 842 17.93 -10.70 -1.79
C ASP A 842 17.85 -12.20 -2.08
N GLN A 843 18.77 -12.72 -2.90
CA GLN A 843 18.81 -14.13 -3.22
C GLN A 843 19.19 -14.98 -2.01
N ASP A 844 20.15 -14.55 -1.19
CA ASP A 844 20.51 -15.20 0.07
C ASP A 844 19.33 -15.16 1.05
N LEU A 845 18.63 -14.01 1.13
CA LEU A 845 17.43 -13.87 1.96
C LEU A 845 16.32 -14.84 1.55
N LYS A 846 16.06 -14.97 0.25
CA LYS A 846 15.08 -15.92 -0.31
C LYS A 846 15.44 -17.37 0.03
N GLU A 847 16.72 -17.73 -0.05
CA GLU A 847 17.20 -19.06 0.33
C GLU A 847 16.97 -19.37 1.82
N ILE A 848 17.18 -18.37 2.69
CA ILE A 848 16.98 -18.48 4.14
C ILE A 848 15.51 -18.61 4.49
N LEU A 849 14.64 -17.81 3.87
CA LEU A 849 13.20 -17.80 4.16
C LEU A 849 12.44 -18.92 3.45
N GLY A 850 12.91 -19.40 2.30
CA GLY A 850 12.21 -20.36 1.42
C GLY A 850 11.14 -19.70 0.52
N TYR A 851 10.97 -18.38 0.58
CA TYR A 851 10.01 -17.62 -0.23
C TYR A 851 10.51 -16.19 -0.53
N ASP A 852 9.95 -15.54 -1.55
CA ASP A 852 10.23 -14.13 -1.85
C ASP A 852 9.49 -13.19 -0.87
N LEU A 853 10.20 -12.33 -0.17
CA LEU A 853 9.60 -11.35 0.74
C LEU A 853 8.97 -10.20 -0.06
N GLY A 854 7.65 -10.11 -0.06
CA GLY A 854 6.90 -9.11 -0.84
C GLY A 854 6.80 -7.73 -0.19
N VAL A 855 6.70 -7.66 1.13
CA VAL A 855 6.55 -6.43 1.92
C VAL A 855 7.43 -6.51 3.17
N ALA A 856 8.04 -5.40 3.58
CA ALA A 856 8.85 -5.35 4.80
C ALA A 856 7.97 -5.32 6.07
N ILE A 857 7.34 -6.44 6.37
CA ILE A 857 6.64 -6.74 7.63
C ILE A 857 7.18 -8.08 8.10
N THR A 858 8.07 -8.05 9.08
CA THR A 858 8.84 -9.21 9.55
C THR A 858 8.79 -9.33 11.08
N GLY A 859 9.40 -10.36 11.62
CA GLY A 859 9.52 -10.61 13.06
C GLY A 859 8.69 -11.77 13.58
N ALA A 860 8.00 -12.49 12.68
CA ALA A 860 7.26 -13.72 12.99
C ALA A 860 7.87 -14.98 12.33
N GLU A 861 8.97 -14.83 11.60
CA GLU A 861 9.66 -15.91 10.89
C GLU A 861 10.27 -16.88 11.90
N LYS A 862 9.96 -18.16 11.76
CA LYS A 862 10.51 -19.24 12.59
C LYS A 862 11.78 -19.84 11.99
N ILE A 863 12.77 -19.01 11.70
CA ILE A 863 14.04 -19.41 11.11
C ILE A 863 15.11 -19.85 12.14
N GLY A 864 14.80 -19.74 13.43
CA GLY A 864 15.71 -20.18 14.51
C GLY A 864 16.81 -19.17 14.87
N ILE A 865 16.93 -18.05 14.18
CA ILE A 865 17.94 -16.99 14.44
C ILE A 865 17.36 -15.62 14.08
N THR A 866 17.86 -14.57 14.74
CA THR A 866 17.49 -13.20 14.42
C THR A 866 18.58 -12.55 13.55
N ILE A 867 18.21 -11.99 12.40
CA ILE A 867 19.14 -11.33 11.48
C ILE A 867 18.81 -9.84 11.39
N ILE A 868 19.84 -8.99 11.53
CA ILE A 868 19.71 -7.53 11.41
C ILE A 868 20.74 -7.02 10.39
N ILE A 869 20.30 -6.27 9.39
CA ILE A 869 21.16 -5.51 8.50
C ILE A 869 21.06 -4.03 8.77
N THR A 870 22.21 -3.33 8.75
CA THR A 870 22.31 -1.93 9.16
C THR A 870 22.27 -0.96 7.98
N GLU A 871 22.63 -1.40 6.76
CA GLU A 871 22.79 -0.52 5.60
C GLU A 871 21.76 -0.78 4.51
N GLY A 872 21.55 -2.04 4.10
CA GLY A 872 20.59 -2.40 3.06
C GLY A 872 20.90 -3.70 2.35
N PHE A 873 20.30 -3.88 1.17
CA PHE A 873 20.47 -5.09 0.36
C PHE A 873 21.63 -4.94 -0.60
N GLY A 874 22.51 -5.94 -0.62
CA GLY A 874 23.73 -6.00 -1.39
C GLY A 874 24.99 -6.10 -0.53
N ASN A 875 26.15 -6.05 -1.17
CA ASN A 875 27.46 -6.02 -0.47
C ASN A 875 27.79 -4.57 -0.05
N ILE A 876 27.30 -4.15 1.12
CA ILE A 876 27.41 -2.77 1.62
C ILE A 876 28.13 -2.79 2.95
N ALA A 877 29.27 -2.11 3.01
CA ALA A 877 30.05 -1.98 4.23
C ALA A 877 29.24 -1.33 5.36
N MET A 878 29.30 -1.90 6.56
CA MET A 878 28.68 -1.31 7.75
C MET A 878 29.29 0.09 8.02
N ALA A 879 28.46 1.04 8.44
CA ALA A 879 28.97 2.35 8.81
C ALA A 879 29.99 2.23 9.94
N ASN A 880 31.14 2.89 9.80
CA ASN A 880 32.26 2.84 10.77
C ASN A 880 31.80 3.11 12.22
N ARG A 881 30.85 4.05 12.42
CA ARG A 881 30.31 4.36 13.74
C ARG A 881 29.53 3.18 14.32
N THR A 882 28.72 2.52 13.50
CA THR A 882 27.93 1.35 13.91
C THR A 882 28.85 0.19 14.27
N PHE A 883 29.83 -0.09 13.41
CA PHE A 883 30.82 -1.16 13.64
C PHE A 883 31.63 -0.93 14.91
N ARG A 884 32.17 0.28 15.12
CA ARG A 884 32.90 0.64 16.34
C ARG A 884 32.02 0.53 17.60
N LEU A 885 30.75 0.90 17.54
CA LEU A 885 29.89 0.77 18.70
C LEU A 885 29.59 -0.70 19.02
N LEU A 886 29.47 -1.56 18.00
CA LEU A 886 29.36 -3.02 18.20
C LEU A 886 30.65 -3.61 18.76
N GLU A 887 31.80 -3.15 18.29
CA GLU A 887 33.12 -3.52 18.81
C GLU A 887 33.28 -3.14 20.30
N LEU A 888 32.89 -1.93 20.68
CA LEU A 888 32.90 -1.49 22.07
C LEU A 888 31.95 -2.33 22.97
N ASN A 889 30.92 -2.93 22.41
CA ASN A 889 29.98 -3.80 23.12
C ASN A 889 30.35 -5.29 23.02
N GLU A 890 31.52 -5.65 22.49
CA GLU A 890 31.99 -7.03 22.41
C GLU A 890 31.99 -7.72 23.78
N ASN A 891 31.55 -8.97 23.84
CA ASN A 891 31.36 -9.79 25.03
C ASN A 891 30.26 -9.31 26.01
N LYS A 892 29.53 -8.24 25.71
CA LYS A 892 28.39 -7.79 26.53
C LYS A 892 27.13 -8.52 26.19
N PHE A 893 26.30 -8.79 27.19
CA PHE A 893 24.97 -9.30 27.02
C PHE A 893 24.07 -8.22 26.42
N SER A 894 23.40 -8.56 25.35
CA SER A 894 22.62 -7.62 24.55
C SER A 894 21.29 -8.25 24.14
N SER A 895 20.30 -7.41 23.91
CA SER A 895 18.99 -7.79 23.37
C SER A 895 18.90 -7.35 21.93
N ILE A 896 18.42 -8.21 21.04
CA ILE A 896 18.17 -7.88 19.65
C ILE A 896 16.73 -8.21 19.27
N ASN A 897 16.14 -7.44 18.36
CA ASN A 897 14.83 -7.69 17.79
C ASN A 897 14.90 -7.39 16.30
N GLY A 898 14.67 -8.42 15.47
CA GLY A 898 14.69 -8.31 14.02
C GLY A 898 13.41 -7.74 13.40
N LYS A 899 12.37 -7.51 14.21
CA LYS A 899 11.09 -7.06 13.72
C LYS A 899 11.22 -5.76 12.92
N THR A 900 10.74 -5.81 11.68
CA THR A 900 10.71 -4.66 10.77
C THR A 900 9.30 -4.46 10.27
N GLN A 901 8.83 -3.22 10.30
CA GLN A 901 7.59 -2.81 9.67
C GLN A 901 7.82 -1.44 9.06
N ILE A 902 7.53 -1.28 7.77
CA ILE A 902 7.80 -0.03 7.06
C ILE A 902 6.50 0.59 6.55
N ARG A 903 5.42 -0.18 6.50
CA ARG A 903 4.09 0.25 6.10
C ARG A 903 3.16 0.33 7.32
N ALA A 904 2.34 1.37 7.41
CA ALA A 904 1.38 1.58 8.50
C ALA A 904 2.03 1.62 9.90
N GLY A 905 3.06 2.42 10.03
CA GLY A 905 3.91 2.57 11.22
C GLY A 905 5.32 2.03 10.98
N VAL A 906 6.34 2.86 11.20
CA VAL A 906 7.74 2.46 11.00
C VAL A 906 8.28 1.82 12.26
N MET A 907 8.58 0.52 12.19
CA MET A 907 9.32 -0.21 13.21
C MET A 907 10.64 -0.69 12.61
N ARG A 908 11.74 -0.32 13.25
CA ARG A 908 13.08 -0.72 12.83
C ARG A 908 13.64 -1.77 13.78
N PRO A 909 14.45 -2.72 13.29
CA PRO A 909 15.15 -3.66 14.14
C PRO A 909 16.13 -2.93 15.06
N VAL A 910 16.33 -3.45 16.25
CA VAL A 910 17.15 -2.81 17.28
C VAL A 910 18.11 -3.78 17.93
N ILE A 911 19.29 -3.24 18.31
CA ILE A 911 20.28 -3.87 19.17
C ILE A 911 20.42 -2.97 20.38
N ILE A 912 20.22 -3.52 21.55
CA ILE A 912 20.28 -2.83 22.84
C ILE A 912 21.32 -3.49 23.72
N SER A 913 22.26 -2.67 24.26
CA SER A 913 23.31 -3.09 25.21
C SER A 913 23.38 -2.10 26.36
N GLU A 914 24.05 -2.46 27.41
CA GLU A 914 24.38 -1.51 28.47
C GLU A 914 25.34 -0.43 27.96
N PRO A 915 25.16 0.84 28.35
CA PRO A 915 26.00 1.94 27.89
C PRO A 915 27.44 1.80 28.40
N GLN A 916 28.40 2.23 27.58
CA GLN A 916 29.83 2.29 27.97
C GLN A 916 30.16 3.64 28.58
N GLU A 917 31.02 3.64 29.62
CA GLU A 917 31.73 4.85 30.03
C GLU A 917 32.80 5.16 28.99
N TYR A 918 32.48 6.05 28.07
CA TYR A 918 33.42 6.57 27.08
C TYR A 918 33.97 7.92 27.58
N LYS A 919 35.28 8.07 27.72
CA LYS A 919 35.90 9.40 27.88
C LYS A 919 35.71 10.17 26.59
N SER A 920 34.59 10.86 26.44
CA SER A 920 34.30 11.65 25.25
C SER A 920 35.21 12.87 25.25
N GLU A 921 35.89 13.11 24.13
CA GLU A 921 36.28 14.46 23.75
C GLU A 921 35.00 15.34 23.79
N LYS A 922 35.13 16.47 24.50
CA LYS A 922 34.05 17.44 24.75
C LYS A 922 33.52 18.01 23.44
N THR A 923 32.68 17.28 22.73
CA THR A 923 31.81 17.84 21.72
C THR A 923 30.55 18.35 22.45
N LYS A 924 30.35 19.66 22.44
CA LYS A 924 29.17 20.32 23.00
C LYS A 924 27.92 19.66 22.42
N LEU A 925 27.20 18.88 23.21
CA LEU A 925 25.87 18.39 22.87
C LEU A 925 24.94 19.60 22.66
N SER A 926 24.63 19.90 21.42
CA SER A 926 23.50 20.76 21.10
C SER A 926 22.23 19.98 21.42
N ARG A 927 21.40 20.53 22.30
CA ARG A 927 20.10 19.97 22.74
C ARG A 927 19.00 19.99 21.68
N ASP A 928 19.33 20.15 20.39
CA ASP A 928 18.35 20.20 19.30
C ASP A 928 18.13 18.81 18.68
N THR A 929 17.43 17.95 19.40
CA THR A 929 17.02 16.60 18.93
C THR A 929 15.76 16.59 18.06
N THR A 930 15.20 17.74 17.71
CA THR A 930 13.90 17.82 17.01
C THR A 930 13.94 18.46 15.63
N SER A 931 15.09 18.90 15.11
CA SER A 931 15.10 19.55 13.79
C SER A 931 15.45 18.55 12.68
N ALA A 932 14.41 18.08 11.97
CA ALA A 932 14.54 17.41 10.67
C ALA A 932 15.04 18.37 9.57
N ILE A 933 15.89 19.34 9.92
CA ILE A 933 16.32 20.41 9.05
C ILE A 933 17.73 20.13 8.49
N LEU A 934 17.87 20.22 7.16
CA LEU A 934 19.15 20.26 6.45
C LEU A 934 19.65 21.71 6.38
N LYS A 935 20.92 21.88 6.65
CA LYS A 935 21.66 23.15 6.44
C LYS A 935 23.07 22.84 5.94
N LYS A 936 23.75 23.83 5.40
CA LYS A 936 25.16 23.68 4.99
C LYS A 936 26.00 23.10 6.14
N GLY A 937 26.87 22.12 5.82
CA GLY A 937 27.67 21.36 6.80
C GLY A 937 26.95 20.20 7.49
N THR A 938 25.65 19.96 7.18
CA THR A 938 24.96 18.77 7.73
C THR A 938 25.56 17.51 7.13
N LYS A 939 25.95 16.54 7.97
CA LYS A 939 26.43 15.23 7.52
C LYS A 939 25.28 14.39 7.02
N ILE A 940 25.45 13.82 5.83
CA ILE A 940 24.43 12.99 5.18
C ILE A 940 25.04 11.73 4.59
N ARG A 941 24.19 10.74 4.36
CA ARG A 941 24.49 9.55 3.57
C ARG A 941 23.57 9.52 2.36
N VAL A 942 24.10 9.18 1.18
CA VAL A 942 23.29 8.90 -0.01
C VAL A 942 22.74 7.47 0.12
N ILE A 943 21.43 7.29 -0.10
CA ILE A 943 20.70 6.04 0.14
C ILE A 943 20.10 5.44 -1.14
N ARG A 944 20.64 5.84 -2.31
CA ARG A 944 20.25 5.32 -3.61
C ARG A 944 21.40 5.34 -4.62
N ASP A 945 21.36 4.36 -5.55
CA ASP A 945 22.27 4.32 -6.69
C ASP A 945 22.18 5.59 -7.57
N PRO A 946 23.29 6.00 -8.21
CA PRO A 946 24.59 5.31 -8.31
C PRO A 946 25.54 5.58 -7.12
N TYR A 947 25.17 6.42 -6.16
CA TYR A 947 26.05 6.84 -5.05
C TYR A 947 25.66 6.22 -3.72
N PHE A 948 25.04 5.03 -3.73
CA PHE A 948 24.57 4.36 -2.51
C PHE A 948 25.70 4.17 -1.49
N GLY A 949 25.43 4.53 -0.23
CA GLY A 949 26.40 4.43 0.88
C GLY A 949 27.38 5.59 1.00
N LEU A 950 27.47 6.49 0.01
CA LEU A 950 28.39 7.63 0.04
C LEU A 950 28.04 8.58 1.19
N ILE A 951 29.04 8.93 1.98
CA ILE A 951 28.94 9.88 3.11
C ILE A 951 29.62 11.18 2.70
N GLY A 952 28.93 12.30 2.97
CA GLY A 952 29.44 13.64 2.72
C GLY A 952 28.76 14.70 3.56
N GLU A 953 29.04 15.95 3.26
CA GLU A 953 28.43 17.12 3.93
C GLU A 953 27.66 17.95 2.92
N VAL A 954 26.51 18.50 3.35
CA VAL A 954 25.74 19.42 2.53
C VAL A 954 26.56 20.65 2.22
N HIS A 955 26.90 20.87 0.94
CA HIS A 955 27.69 21.98 0.47
C HIS A 955 26.80 23.16 0.03
N PHE A 956 25.72 22.85 -0.71
CA PHE A 956 24.80 23.85 -1.27
C PHE A 956 23.36 23.31 -1.33
N LEU A 957 22.38 24.19 -1.09
CA LEU A 957 20.95 23.88 -1.08
C LEU A 957 20.20 24.79 -2.06
N PRO A 958 20.03 24.42 -3.33
CA PRO A 958 19.20 25.19 -4.27
C PRO A 958 17.74 25.29 -3.77
N SER A 959 17.11 26.42 -3.91
CA SER A 959 15.71 26.62 -3.52
C SER A 959 14.72 26.00 -4.52
N GLY A 960 15.08 25.94 -5.80
CA GLY A 960 14.26 25.39 -6.88
C GLY A 960 14.62 23.96 -7.27
N PRO A 961 13.69 23.21 -7.91
CA PRO A 961 13.97 21.89 -8.45
C PRO A 961 14.95 21.97 -9.63
N GLN A 962 15.79 20.96 -9.78
CA GLN A 962 16.72 20.80 -10.91
C GLN A 962 16.42 19.51 -11.68
N THR A 963 16.81 19.49 -12.96
CA THR A 963 16.68 18.30 -13.81
C THR A 963 17.86 17.35 -13.54
N LEU A 964 17.53 16.11 -13.22
CA LEU A 964 18.49 15.01 -13.01
C LEU A 964 18.91 14.38 -14.33
N GLU A 965 19.90 13.46 -14.30
CA GLU A 965 20.30 12.64 -15.45
C GLU A 965 19.10 11.84 -16.02
N SER A 966 18.22 11.33 -15.16
CA SER A 966 16.99 10.64 -15.55
C SER A 966 15.97 11.54 -16.28
N GLY A 967 16.20 12.86 -16.34
CA GLY A 967 15.22 13.83 -16.81
C GLY A 967 14.22 14.29 -15.76
N THR A 968 14.16 13.60 -14.62
CA THR A 968 13.23 13.94 -13.53
C THR A 968 13.60 15.30 -12.91
N LYS A 969 12.61 16.16 -12.73
CA LYS A 969 12.77 17.40 -11.97
C LYS A 969 12.60 17.13 -10.49
N ALA A 970 13.62 17.43 -9.68
CA ALA A 970 13.59 17.18 -8.24
C ALA A 970 14.31 18.29 -7.47
N ARG A 971 13.93 18.48 -6.20
CA ARG A 971 14.72 19.27 -5.27
C ARG A 971 16.01 18.53 -4.95
N VAL A 972 17.14 19.20 -5.17
CA VAL A 972 18.47 18.61 -4.99
C VAL A 972 19.25 19.32 -3.89
N LEU A 973 20.40 18.73 -3.56
CA LEU A 973 21.48 19.35 -2.80
C LEU A 973 22.81 18.92 -3.39
N ASP A 974 23.82 19.76 -3.21
CA ASP A 974 25.19 19.42 -3.53
C ASP A 974 25.89 18.87 -2.29
N VAL A 975 26.52 17.71 -2.42
CA VAL A 975 27.26 16.98 -1.37
C VAL A 975 28.74 17.13 -1.62
N LEU A 976 29.46 17.61 -0.62
CA LEU A 976 30.92 17.58 -0.60
C LEU A 976 31.37 16.23 -0.03
N THR A 977 32.07 15.45 -0.85
CA THR A 977 32.65 14.15 -0.45
C THR A 977 33.93 14.34 0.33
N LYS A 978 34.40 13.28 0.99
CA LYS A 978 35.71 13.28 1.67
C LYS A 978 36.88 13.54 0.73
N ASN A 979 36.75 13.20 -0.54
CA ASN A 979 37.79 13.40 -1.56
C ASN A 979 37.76 14.81 -2.16
N GLY A 980 36.86 15.67 -1.72
CA GLY A 980 36.70 17.04 -2.25
C GLY A 980 35.82 17.16 -3.46
N ASP A 981 35.21 16.06 -3.96
CA ASP A 981 34.26 16.09 -5.06
C ASP A 981 32.93 16.64 -4.63
N ILE A 982 32.25 17.37 -5.52
CA ILE A 982 30.91 17.90 -5.32
C ILE A 982 29.94 17.11 -6.22
N LEU A 983 28.99 16.44 -5.59
CA LEU A 983 27.97 15.64 -6.25
C LEU A 983 26.59 16.23 -5.99
N THR A 984 25.79 16.39 -7.06
CA THR A 984 24.39 16.81 -6.97
C THR A 984 23.49 15.57 -6.82
N VAL A 985 22.73 15.53 -5.73
CA VAL A 985 21.82 14.40 -5.45
C VAL A 985 20.43 14.91 -5.05
N PRO A 986 19.35 14.17 -5.35
CA PRO A 986 18.01 14.49 -4.88
C PRO A 986 17.93 14.51 -3.35
N ARG A 987 17.20 15.46 -2.77
CA ARG A 987 16.96 15.49 -1.31
C ARG A 987 16.22 14.25 -0.81
N ALA A 988 15.43 13.60 -1.64
CA ALA A 988 14.75 12.34 -1.35
C ALA A 988 15.70 11.13 -1.26
N ASN A 989 16.91 11.24 -1.85
CA ASN A 989 17.89 10.15 -1.92
C ASN A 989 18.96 10.24 -0.84
N ILE A 990 18.75 11.04 0.19
CA ILE A 990 19.70 11.15 1.30
C ILE A 990 19.01 10.89 2.65
N GLU A 991 19.80 10.45 3.60
CA GLU A 991 19.46 10.44 5.02
C GLU A 991 20.46 11.28 5.82
N ARG A 992 19.96 11.92 6.88
CA ARG A 992 20.83 12.67 7.78
C ARG A 992 21.53 11.71 8.73
N ILE A 993 22.85 11.86 8.89
CA ILE A 993 23.58 11.14 9.93
C ILE A 993 23.43 11.95 11.21
N GLU A 994 22.80 11.35 12.23
CA GLU A 994 22.77 11.95 13.56
C GLU A 994 24.17 11.82 14.18
N GLY A 995 24.82 12.96 14.39
CA GLY A 995 26.17 13.08 14.94
C GLY A 995 26.27 12.75 16.41
#